data_79645876ac12cccea4863bbad1da26e5
#
_entry.id   79645876ac12cccea4863bbad1da26e5
#
_cell.length_a   1.000
_cell.length_b   1.000
_cell.length_c   1.000
_cell.angle_alpha   90.00
_cell.angle_beta   90.00
_cell.angle_gamma   90.00
#
_symmetry.space_group_name_H-M   'P 1'
#
loop_
_entity.id
_entity.type
_entity.pdbx_description
1 polymer ?
#
loop_
_entity_poly.entity_id
_entity_poly.type
_entity_poly.pdbx_seq_one_letter_code
_entity_poly.pdbx_strand_id
1 'polypeptide(L)'
;MAEQKAKVVKVGRGGPRGPRPKVQNPGKIFMRILRYVMECYRIQVVAVVICIFVSVFANVQGTLFMQTLIDGYILPLLKEQSSDFSGLAHAIARTAGFYGIGIVAAFAQARMMAYVTQGTLKRLRDEMFTHMQTLPIKYFDRNAHGDIMSLYTNDIDTLRQMISQSMPQLLNSAITVVSVLVSMVVLSVPLTVLTLVMVGIMLLVTKYLTTNSSKYFVSQQRDIGAVNGYIEEMMNGQKVVKVFCHEEEAIEQFDKLNDQLFESADKANRYSNLGGPANTQLGNLSYVFCAMIGGALALSGMTGLTLGKLASFLTFNRTLNMPISQISMQFNAIIMALAGGQRIFDLLDEKPEVDEGKVMLVNAKRLPDDSVTETKERTNLWAWKRVNADGSADYRELKGDIVFKDVDFGYDPGKIVLHDINLYGRPGQKIAFVGSTGAGKTTITNLINRFYDIQKGTIEYDGIDVTHIHKDDLRASLGIVLQDTHLFTGTVMDNIRYGRLDATDEECRAAAKLANADEFIRHLPDGYNTMLTGDGTNLSQGQRQLLAIARAAVADPPVLILDEATSSIDTRTERLVQQGMDGLMYGRTTFVIAHRLSTVRNSDCIMVLEQGRIIERGTHDELIAQKGRYYRLYTGNFAENS
;
A
#
# COMPACT_ATOMS: atom_id res chain seq x y z
N MET A 1 46.13 18.99 8.48
CA MET A 1 44.88 19.75 8.41
C MET A 1 44.22 19.46 7.08
N ALA A 2 43.28 18.54 7.07
CA ALA A 2 42.33 18.32 5.98
C ALA A 2 41.09 17.63 6.59
N GLU A 3 39.98 18.35 6.71
CA GLU A 3 38.71 17.87 7.20
C GLU A 3 38.12 16.82 6.23
N GLN A 4 38.13 15.56 6.61
CA GLN A 4 37.32 14.54 5.98
C GLN A 4 35.91 14.60 6.57
N LYS A 5 34.98 15.23 5.83
CA LYS A 5 33.55 15.17 6.11
C LYS A 5 33.07 13.71 5.93
N ALA A 6 32.77 13.03 7.02
CA ALA A 6 32.09 11.76 7.02
C ALA A 6 30.72 11.89 6.33
N LYS A 7 30.49 11.16 5.25
CA LYS A 7 29.17 10.99 4.62
C LYS A 7 28.32 10.12 5.54
N VAL A 8 27.42 10.75 6.28
CA VAL A 8 26.37 10.07 6.99
C VAL A 8 25.45 9.38 5.96
N VAL A 9 25.46 8.07 5.95
CA VAL A 9 24.51 7.25 5.18
C VAL A 9 23.15 7.44 5.83
N LYS A 10 22.26 8.18 5.18
CA LYS A 10 20.85 8.30 5.59
C LYS A 10 20.16 6.95 5.38
N VAL A 11 19.97 6.20 6.45
CA VAL A 11 19.02 5.10 6.52
C VAL A 11 17.64 5.73 6.32
N GLY A 12 16.94 5.37 5.24
CA GLY A 12 15.61 5.88 4.92
C GLY A 12 14.57 5.30 5.86
N ARG A 13 14.23 6.03 6.92
CA ARG A 13 12.98 5.90 7.66
C ARG A 13 12.03 6.96 7.13
N GLY A 14 10.76 6.58 6.93
CA GLY A 14 9.72 7.36 6.28
C GLY A 14 9.63 8.80 6.78
N GLY A 15 10.32 9.70 6.08
CA GLY A 15 10.18 11.14 6.24
C GLY A 15 9.00 11.66 5.43
N PRO A 16 8.54 12.89 5.71
CA PRO A 16 7.39 13.48 5.02
C PRO A 16 7.65 13.49 3.52
N ARG A 17 6.65 13.01 2.77
CA ARG A 17 6.65 12.87 1.32
C ARG A 17 7.25 14.10 0.66
N GLY A 18 8.33 13.91 -0.08
CA GLY A 18 8.92 14.90 -0.99
C GLY A 18 7.89 15.44 -1.99
N PRO A 19 8.22 16.43 -2.82
CA PRO A 19 7.30 17.02 -3.78
C PRO A 19 6.63 15.88 -4.56
N ARG A 20 5.29 15.89 -4.57
CA ARG A 20 4.44 14.85 -5.16
C ARG A 20 4.97 14.45 -6.53
N PRO A 21 5.13 13.17 -6.85
CA PRO A 21 5.58 12.75 -8.17
C PRO A 21 4.63 13.35 -9.20
N LYS A 22 5.19 14.06 -10.18
CA LYS A 22 4.41 14.56 -11.32
C LYS A 22 3.79 13.35 -11.99
N VAL A 23 2.46 13.29 -12.01
CA VAL A 23 1.72 12.21 -12.68
C VAL A 23 2.20 12.13 -14.12
N GLN A 24 2.80 11.01 -14.50
CA GLN A 24 3.21 10.76 -15.87
C GLN A 24 1.96 10.42 -16.67
N ASN A 25 1.59 11.28 -17.66
CA ASN A 25 0.43 11.09 -18.52
C ASN A 25 -0.93 10.96 -17.80
N PRO A 26 -1.42 12.03 -17.12
CA PRO A 26 -2.67 11.99 -16.34
C PRO A 26 -3.87 11.51 -17.15
N GLY A 27 -3.92 11.81 -18.45
CA GLY A 27 -4.99 11.36 -19.34
C GLY A 27 -5.03 9.84 -19.54
N LYS A 28 -3.87 9.17 -19.60
CA LYS A 28 -3.83 7.71 -19.71
C LYS A 28 -4.34 7.03 -18.45
N ILE A 29 -3.93 7.55 -17.28
CA ILE A 29 -4.36 7.00 -15.99
C ILE A 29 -5.87 7.22 -15.81
N PHE A 30 -6.36 8.43 -16.09
CA PHE A 30 -7.78 8.73 -16.05
C PHE A 30 -8.58 7.76 -16.95
N MET A 31 -8.13 7.56 -18.19
CA MET A 31 -8.80 6.64 -19.13
C MET A 31 -8.73 5.18 -18.64
N ARG A 32 -7.64 4.77 -17.98
CA ARG A 32 -7.52 3.45 -17.40
C ARG A 32 -8.51 3.24 -16.25
N ILE A 33 -8.62 4.22 -15.34
CA ILE A 33 -9.62 4.18 -14.25
C ILE A 33 -11.04 4.14 -14.84
N LEU A 34 -11.33 5.00 -15.82
CA LEU A 34 -12.64 5.04 -16.46
C LEU A 34 -12.98 3.70 -17.11
N ARG A 35 -12.03 3.10 -17.85
CA ARG A 35 -12.21 1.78 -18.47
C ARG A 35 -12.49 0.73 -17.41
N TYR A 36 -11.73 0.72 -16.31
CA TYR A 36 -11.89 -0.21 -15.20
C TYR A 36 -13.30 -0.14 -14.58
N VAL A 37 -13.84 1.07 -14.39
CA VAL A 37 -15.22 1.28 -13.92
C VAL A 37 -16.23 0.82 -14.98
N MET A 38 -16.00 1.15 -16.27
CA MET A 38 -16.94 0.86 -17.35
C MET A 38 -17.02 -0.63 -17.70
N GLU A 39 -15.96 -1.41 -17.47
CA GLU A 39 -15.98 -2.85 -17.73
C GLU A 39 -17.08 -3.58 -16.92
N CYS A 40 -17.27 -3.19 -15.66
CA CYS A 40 -18.22 -3.85 -14.76
C CYS A 40 -19.55 -3.10 -14.63
N TYR A 41 -19.55 -1.78 -14.78
CA TYR A 41 -20.70 -0.94 -14.39
C TYR A 41 -21.19 -0.02 -15.50
N ARG A 42 -21.02 -0.40 -16.77
CA ARG A 42 -21.38 0.43 -17.94
C ARG A 42 -22.81 0.95 -17.91
N ILE A 43 -23.77 0.06 -17.61
CA ILE A 43 -25.20 0.42 -17.60
C ILE A 43 -25.48 1.41 -16.47
N GLN A 44 -24.95 1.19 -15.28
CA GLN A 44 -25.14 2.05 -14.12
C GLN A 44 -24.53 3.45 -14.35
N VAL A 45 -23.34 3.52 -14.94
CA VAL A 45 -22.69 4.81 -15.27
C VAL A 45 -23.53 5.59 -16.28
N VAL A 46 -24.04 4.95 -17.33
CA VAL A 46 -24.94 5.59 -18.30
C VAL A 46 -26.23 6.07 -17.61
N ALA A 47 -26.83 5.26 -16.75
CA ALA A 47 -28.02 5.64 -16.00
C ALA A 47 -27.73 6.84 -15.07
N VAL A 48 -26.58 6.90 -14.42
CA VAL A 48 -26.15 8.06 -13.61
C VAL A 48 -26.07 9.33 -14.46
N VAL A 49 -25.47 9.27 -15.65
CA VAL A 49 -25.41 10.43 -16.56
C VAL A 49 -26.81 10.89 -16.94
N ILE A 50 -27.71 9.99 -17.27
CA ILE A 50 -29.12 10.31 -17.57
C ILE A 50 -29.79 10.98 -16.36
N CYS A 51 -29.61 10.44 -15.16
CA CYS A 51 -30.15 11.00 -13.93
C CYS A 51 -29.64 12.44 -13.68
N ILE A 52 -28.34 12.70 -13.96
CA ILE A 52 -27.79 14.07 -13.87
C ILE A 52 -28.49 15.01 -14.84
N PHE A 53 -28.66 14.61 -16.10
CA PHE A 53 -29.39 15.42 -17.08
C PHE A 53 -30.82 15.71 -16.65
N VAL A 54 -31.56 14.71 -16.18
CA VAL A 54 -32.93 14.86 -15.69
C VAL A 54 -32.99 15.82 -14.49
N SER A 55 -32.07 15.67 -13.53
CA SER A 55 -32.01 16.52 -12.34
C SER A 55 -31.71 17.99 -12.71
N VAL A 56 -30.72 18.23 -13.58
CA VAL A 56 -30.37 19.58 -14.04
C VAL A 56 -31.53 20.21 -14.84
N PHE A 57 -32.15 19.44 -15.74
CA PHE A 57 -33.29 19.90 -16.51
C PHE A 57 -34.46 20.30 -15.59
N ALA A 58 -34.78 19.50 -14.59
CA ALA A 58 -35.82 19.81 -13.60
C ALA A 58 -35.53 21.12 -12.84
N ASN A 59 -34.28 21.34 -12.44
CA ASN A 59 -33.87 22.60 -11.78
C ASN A 59 -33.97 23.81 -12.70
N VAL A 60 -33.59 23.68 -13.98
CA VAL A 60 -33.73 24.76 -14.99
C VAL A 60 -35.19 25.10 -15.21
N GLN A 61 -36.07 24.10 -15.35
CA GLN A 61 -37.52 24.32 -15.49
C GLN A 61 -38.12 25.01 -14.27
N GLY A 62 -37.68 24.64 -13.05
CA GLY A 62 -38.09 25.33 -11.83
C GLY A 62 -37.69 26.82 -11.79
N THR A 63 -36.51 27.16 -12.33
CA THR A 63 -36.07 28.56 -12.44
C THR A 63 -36.86 29.32 -13.51
N LEU A 64 -37.13 28.72 -14.67
CA LEU A 64 -37.96 29.32 -15.73
C LEU A 64 -39.42 29.50 -15.31
N PHE A 65 -39.88 28.68 -14.36
CA PHE A 65 -41.23 28.85 -13.81
C PHE A 65 -41.44 30.26 -13.20
N MET A 66 -40.38 30.91 -12.68
CA MET A 66 -40.47 32.26 -12.16
C MET A 66 -40.95 33.25 -13.24
N GLN A 67 -40.47 33.09 -14.49
CA GLN A 67 -40.98 33.88 -15.63
C GLN A 67 -42.44 33.56 -15.88
N THR A 68 -42.81 32.30 -15.98
CA THR A 68 -44.19 31.86 -16.22
C THR A 68 -45.13 32.34 -15.12
N LEU A 69 -44.69 32.31 -13.87
CA LEU A 69 -45.45 32.74 -12.70
C LEU A 69 -45.77 34.25 -12.79
N ILE A 70 -44.76 35.07 -13.06
CA ILE A 70 -44.92 36.54 -13.06
C ILE A 70 -45.65 36.98 -14.32
N ASP A 71 -45.18 36.62 -15.51
CA ASP A 71 -45.70 37.12 -16.79
C ASP A 71 -47.00 36.44 -17.20
N GLY A 72 -47.15 35.14 -16.89
CA GLY A 72 -48.31 34.37 -17.34
C GLY A 72 -49.49 34.33 -16.37
N TYR A 73 -49.25 34.60 -15.06
CA TYR A 73 -50.32 34.49 -14.06
C TYR A 73 -50.45 35.75 -13.19
N ILE A 74 -49.38 36.23 -12.54
CA ILE A 74 -49.47 37.34 -11.59
C ILE A 74 -49.88 38.64 -12.31
N LEU A 75 -49.18 39.02 -13.37
CA LEU A 75 -49.47 40.27 -14.09
C LEU A 75 -50.85 40.28 -14.79
N PRO A 76 -51.31 39.20 -15.44
CA PRO A 76 -52.66 39.13 -15.97
C PRO A 76 -53.76 39.22 -14.90
N LEU A 77 -53.62 38.42 -13.81
CA LEU A 77 -54.59 38.42 -12.71
C LEU A 77 -54.72 39.81 -12.04
N LEU A 78 -53.62 40.58 -11.92
CA LEU A 78 -53.63 41.94 -11.40
C LEU A 78 -54.29 42.93 -12.34
N LYS A 79 -54.15 42.73 -13.66
CA LYS A 79 -54.79 43.59 -14.68
C LYS A 79 -56.28 43.34 -14.80
N GLU A 80 -56.69 42.07 -14.74
CA GLU A 80 -58.09 41.65 -14.95
C GLU A 80 -58.89 41.68 -13.65
N GLN A 81 -58.26 41.93 -12.47
CA GLN A 81 -58.85 41.81 -11.12
C GLN A 81 -59.64 40.52 -10.92
N SER A 82 -59.23 39.45 -11.60
CA SER A 82 -59.84 38.11 -11.52
C SER A 82 -59.40 37.34 -10.30
N SER A 83 -60.33 36.59 -9.69
CA SER A 83 -60.06 35.70 -8.55
C SER A 83 -59.92 34.24 -8.98
N ASP A 84 -59.74 33.94 -10.28
CA ASP A 84 -59.57 32.58 -10.77
C ASP A 84 -58.09 32.15 -10.69
N PHE A 85 -57.77 31.34 -9.69
CA PHE A 85 -56.44 30.78 -9.45
C PHE A 85 -56.25 29.37 -10.03
N SER A 86 -57.19 28.82 -10.78
CA SER A 86 -57.14 27.45 -11.28
C SER A 86 -55.94 27.21 -12.20
N GLY A 87 -55.65 28.14 -13.13
CA GLY A 87 -54.50 28.07 -14.01
C GLY A 87 -53.16 28.13 -13.25
N LEU A 88 -53.08 28.97 -12.23
CA LEU A 88 -51.89 29.06 -11.36
C LEU A 88 -51.68 27.78 -10.60
N ALA A 89 -52.72 27.18 -10.04
CA ALA A 89 -52.64 25.91 -9.31
C ALA A 89 -52.07 24.76 -10.18
N HIS A 90 -52.53 24.68 -11.45
CA HIS A 90 -52.01 23.70 -12.42
C HIS A 90 -50.54 23.96 -12.76
N ALA A 91 -50.10 25.21 -12.90
CA ALA A 91 -48.70 25.54 -13.17
C ALA A 91 -47.79 25.20 -11.99
N ILE A 92 -48.25 25.45 -10.75
CA ILE A 92 -47.54 25.07 -9.52
C ILE A 92 -47.44 23.53 -9.44
N ALA A 93 -48.56 22.82 -9.66
CA ALA A 93 -48.56 21.33 -9.62
C ALA A 93 -47.62 20.73 -10.66
N ARG A 94 -47.57 21.29 -11.89
CA ARG A 94 -46.62 20.86 -12.93
C ARG A 94 -45.17 21.08 -12.49
N THR A 95 -44.85 22.21 -11.90
CA THR A 95 -43.50 22.54 -11.46
C THR A 95 -43.09 21.67 -10.26
N ALA A 96 -44.02 21.42 -9.34
CA ALA A 96 -43.80 20.46 -8.25
C ALA A 96 -43.52 19.04 -8.78
N GLY A 97 -44.18 18.64 -9.87
CA GLY A 97 -43.91 17.39 -10.57
C GLY A 97 -42.48 17.32 -11.13
N PHE A 98 -41.99 18.40 -11.75
CA PHE A 98 -40.59 18.47 -12.22
C PHE A 98 -39.58 18.35 -11.06
N TYR A 99 -39.82 19.06 -9.95
CA TYR A 99 -38.96 18.94 -8.78
C TYR A 99 -39.03 17.50 -8.18
N GLY A 100 -40.20 16.88 -8.13
CA GLY A 100 -40.36 15.49 -7.69
C GLY A 100 -39.53 14.52 -8.53
N ILE A 101 -39.59 14.65 -9.86
CA ILE A 101 -38.76 13.85 -10.79
C ILE A 101 -37.25 14.15 -10.56
N GLY A 102 -36.89 15.40 -10.36
CA GLY A 102 -35.51 15.81 -10.07
C GLY A 102 -34.96 15.17 -8.77
N ILE A 103 -35.78 15.15 -7.72
CA ILE A 103 -35.41 14.51 -6.42
C ILE A 103 -35.21 13.00 -6.59
N VAL A 104 -36.14 12.32 -7.29
CA VAL A 104 -36.01 10.90 -7.56
C VAL A 104 -34.76 10.59 -8.39
N ALA A 105 -34.48 11.40 -9.41
CA ALA A 105 -33.29 11.26 -10.24
C ALA A 105 -32.00 11.47 -9.42
N ALA A 106 -31.95 12.49 -8.56
CA ALA A 106 -30.80 12.76 -7.68
C ALA A 106 -30.58 11.61 -6.67
N PHE A 107 -31.64 11.08 -6.08
CA PHE A 107 -31.56 9.95 -5.18
C PHE A 107 -31.06 8.68 -5.90
N ALA A 108 -31.63 8.37 -7.08
CA ALA A 108 -31.21 7.23 -7.90
C ALA A 108 -29.73 7.35 -8.30
N GLN A 109 -29.30 8.54 -8.72
CA GLN A 109 -27.89 8.85 -9.01
C GLN A 109 -26.98 8.54 -7.83
N ALA A 110 -27.29 9.08 -6.65
CA ALA A 110 -26.49 8.89 -5.45
C ALA A 110 -26.41 7.41 -5.07
N ARG A 111 -27.52 6.69 -5.12
CA ARG A 111 -27.59 5.25 -4.79
C ARG A 111 -26.78 4.40 -5.78
N MET A 112 -26.92 4.67 -7.08
CA MET A 112 -26.15 3.96 -8.11
C MET A 112 -24.66 4.24 -8.00
N MET A 113 -24.26 5.51 -7.78
CA MET A 113 -22.83 5.86 -7.60
C MET A 113 -22.22 5.20 -6.37
N ALA A 114 -22.95 5.09 -5.27
CA ALA A 114 -22.49 4.35 -4.10
C ALA A 114 -22.20 2.87 -4.44
N TYR A 115 -23.12 2.22 -5.16
CA TYR A 115 -22.96 0.83 -5.58
C TYR A 115 -21.78 0.65 -6.55
N VAL A 116 -21.67 1.47 -7.58
CA VAL A 116 -20.55 1.46 -8.54
C VAL A 116 -19.22 1.65 -7.85
N THR A 117 -19.15 2.66 -6.96
CA THR A 117 -17.91 2.97 -6.24
C THR A 117 -17.46 1.83 -5.36
N GLN A 118 -18.34 1.32 -4.49
CA GLN A 118 -17.96 0.25 -3.55
C GLN A 118 -17.60 -1.05 -4.27
N GLY A 119 -18.34 -1.39 -5.34
CA GLY A 119 -18.03 -2.57 -6.14
C GLY A 119 -16.69 -2.45 -6.89
N THR A 120 -16.39 -1.27 -7.45
CA THR A 120 -15.10 -1.01 -8.10
C THR A 120 -13.94 -1.11 -7.10
N LEU A 121 -14.08 -0.52 -5.91
CA LEU A 121 -13.03 -0.57 -4.89
C LEU A 121 -12.84 -1.96 -4.30
N LYS A 122 -13.91 -2.74 -4.16
CA LYS A 122 -13.80 -4.14 -3.76
C LYS A 122 -12.95 -4.90 -4.76
N ARG A 123 -13.33 -4.87 -6.05
CA ARG A 123 -12.58 -5.54 -7.13
C ARG A 123 -11.11 -5.11 -7.14
N LEU A 124 -10.84 -3.81 -7.00
CA LEU A 124 -9.47 -3.28 -7.01
C LEU A 124 -8.64 -3.83 -5.84
N ARG A 125 -9.22 -3.90 -4.62
CA ARG A 125 -8.53 -4.49 -3.47
C ARG A 125 -8.27 -5.98 -3.66
N ASP A 126 -9.25 -6.70 -4.19
CA ASP A 126 -9.14 -8.14 -4.45
C ASP A 126 -8.00 -8.40 -5.47
N GLU A 127 -7.96 -7.65 -6.58
CA GLU A 127 -6.90 -7.75 -7.58
C GLU A 127 -5.53 -7.35 -7.03
N MET A 128 -5.43 -6.23 -6.30
CA MET A 128 -4.19 -5.80 -5.66
C MET A 128 -3.66 -6.85 -4.69
N PHE A 129 -4.52 -7.42 -3.84
CA PHE A 129 -4.10 -8.41 -2.85
C PHE A 129 -3.65 -9.70 -3.52
N THR A 130 -4.42 -10.19 -4.48
CA THR A 130 -4.06 -11.39 -5.26
C THR A 130 -2.74 -11.20 -5.99
N HIS A 131 -2.57 -10.06 -6.66
CA HIS A 131 -1.34 -9.76 -7.37
C HIS A 131 -0.14 -9.62 -6.43
N MET A 132 -0.31 -8.97 -5.27
CA MET A 132 0.72 -8.83 -4.26
C MET A 132 1.27 -10.20 -3.79
N GLN A 133 0.43 -11.24 -3.71
CA GLN A 133 0.88 -12.60 -3.34
C GLN A 133 1.75 -13.26 -4.41
N THR A 134 1.71 -12.78 -5.64
CA THR A 134 2.54 -13.31 -6.75
C THR A 134 3.88 -12.57 -6.92
N LEU A 135 4.10 -11.48 -6.17
CA LEU A 135 5.31 -10.67 -6.32
C LEU A 135 6.52 -11.31 -5.65
N PRO A 136 7.73 -11.13 -6.24
CA PRO A 136 8.97 -11.63 -5.64
C PRO A 136 9.30 -10.90 -4.33
N ILE A 137 10.02 -11.56 -3.41
CA ILE A 137 10.49 -10.98 -2.14
C ILE A 137 11.25 -9.67 -2.36
N LYS A 138 11.99 -9.55 -3.46
CA LYS A 138 12.69 -8.32 -3.87
C LYS A 138 11.80 -7.08 -3.88
N TYR A 139 10.52 -7.23 -4.21
CA TYR A 139 9.57 -6.11 -4.17
C TYR A 139 9.37 -5.61 -2.73
N PHE A 140 9.21 -6.52 -1.77
CA PHE A 140 8.99 -6.19 -0.36
C PHE A 140 10.26 -5.65 0.31
N ASP A 141 11.44 -6.14 -0.09
CA ASP A 141 12.71 -5.64 0.42
C ASP A 141 13.04 -4.21 -0.05
N ARG A 142 12.52 -3.81 -1.22
CA ARG A 142 12.75 -2.48 -1.81
C ARG A 142 11.71 -1.43 -1.40
N ASN A 143 10.51 -1.85 -1.06
CA ASN A 143 9.40 -0.98 -0.73
C ASN A 143 9.08 -1.08 0.77
N ALA A 144 8.97 0.07 1.44
CA ALA A 144 8.58 0.07 2.84
C ALA A 144 7.14 -0.44 3.00
N HIS A 145 6.91 -1.30 4.01
CA HIS A 145 5.56 -1.84 4.30
C HIS A 145 4.50 -0.73 4.47
N GLY A 146 4.88 0.42 5.08
CA GLY A 146 4.00 1.58 5.21
C GLY A 146 3.59 2.21 3.87
N ASP A 147 4.47 2.18 2.87
CA ASP A 147 4.14 2.68 1.53
C ASP A 147 3.16 1.74 0.82
N ILE A 148 3.38 0.42 0.91
CA ILE A 148 2.46 -0.58 0.38
C ILE A 148 1.09 -0.46 1.07
N MET A 149 1.05 -0.34 2.41
CA MET A 149 -0.18 -0.16 3.17
C MET A 149 -0.92 1.14 2.79
N SER A 150 -0.18 2.21 2.46
CA SER A 150 -0.75 3.47 1.98
C SER A 150 -1.53 3.32 0.67
N LEU A 151 -1.20 2.34 -0.20
CA LEU A 151 -1.96 2.04 -1.40
C LEU A 151 -3.37 1.54 -1.04
N TYR A 152 -3.48 0.65 -0.05
CA TYR A 152 -4.75 0.06 0.41
C TYR A 152 -5.62 1.04 1.22
N THR A 153 -5.02 2.04 1.84
CA THR A 153 -5.73 3.01 2.68
C THR A 153 -5.93 4.34 1.97
N ASN A 154 -4.89 5.15 1.86
CA ASN A 154 -4.96 6.52 1.37
C ASN A 154 -5.27 6.62 -0.13
N ASP A 155 -4.62 5.78 -0.95
CA ASP A 155 -4.76 5.89 -2.40
C ASP A 155 -6.10 5.34 -2.88
N ILE A 156 -6.57 4.24 -2.30
CA ILE A 156 -7.93 3.75 -2.53
C ILE A 156 -8.97 4.76 -2.07
N ASP A 157 -8.76 5.48 -0.94
CA ASP A 157 -9.71 6.49 -0.48
C ASP A 157 -9.77 7.70 -1.41
N THR A 158 -8.64 8.16 -1.95
CA THR A 158 -8.63 9.23 -2.96
C THR A 158 -9.34 8.81 -4.25
N LEU A 159 -9.20 7.55 -4.70
CA LEU A 159 -9.96 7.00 -5.81
C LEU A 159 -11.47 6.92 -5.49
N ARG A 160 -11.82 6.50 -4.28
CA ARG A 160 -13.21 6.51 -3.80
C ARG A 160 -13.83 7.90 -3.94
N GLN A 161 -13.15 8.92 -3.45
CA GLN A 161 -13.60 10.31 -3.52
C GLN A 161 -13.75 10.78 -4.97
N MET A 162 -12.81 10.44 -5.83
CA MET A 162 -12.88 10.80 -7.26
C MET A 162 -14.09 10.15 -7.93
N ILE A 163 -14.28 8.84 -7.76
CA ILE A 163 -15.36 8.11 -8.44
C ILE A 163 -16.72 8.51 -7.86
N SER A 164 -16.87 8.53 -6.52
CA SER A 164 -18.18 8.76 -5.88
C SER A 164 -18.64 10.22 -5.92
N GLN A 165 -17.72 11.18 -5.90
CA GLN A 165 -18.05 12.59 -5.73
C GLN A 165 -17.51 13.46 -6.85
N SER A 166 -16.19 13.42 -7.13
CA SER A 166 -15.56 14.40 -8.02
C SER A 166 -16.02 14.27 -9.46
N MET A 167 -16.09 13.05 -10.01
CA MET A 167 -16.54 12.85 -11.39
C MET A 167 -18.03 13.21 -11.59
N PRO A 168 -18.98 12.70 -10.76
CA PRO A 168 -20.39 13.08 -10.90
C PRO A 168 -20.61 14.56 -10.68
N GLN A 169 -19.95 15.20 -9.71
CA GLN A 169 -20.08 16.62 -9.41
C GLN A 169 -19.53 17.49 -10.54
N LEU A 170 -18.41 17.10 -11.15
CA LEU A 170 -17.85 17.82 -12.31
C LEU A 170 -18.80 17.75 -13.50
N LEU A 171 -19.38 16.58 -13.80
CA LEU A 171 -20.38 16.42 -14.85
C LEU A 171 -21.64 17.25 -14.56
N ASN A 172 -22.15 17.16 -13.33
CA ASN A 172 -23.33 17.95 -12.92
C ASN A 172 -23.08 19.46 -13.05
N SER A 173 -21.93 19.96 -12.59
CA SER A 173 -21.55 21.36 -12.70
C SER A 173 -21.39 21.81 -14.15
N ALA A 174 -20.75 21.01 -15.00
CA ALA A 174 -20.57 21.31 -16.41
C ALA A 174 -21.93 21.40 -17.16
N ILE A 175 -22.80 20.41 -16.95
CA ILE A 175 -24.14 20.40 -17.55
C ILE A 175 -24.98 21.57 -17.04
N THR A 176 -24.91 21.88 -15.73
CA THR A 176 -25.61 23.05 -15.14
C THR A 176 -25.13 24.35 -15.75
N VAL A 177 -23.81 24.58 -15.84
CA VAL A 177 -23.26 25.80 -16.44
C VAL A 177 -23.75 25.98 -17.89
N VAL A 178 -23.66 24.91 -18.70
CA VAL A 178 -24.10 24.96 -20.11
C VAL A 178 -25.60 25.23 -20.20
N SER A 179 -26.44 24.50 -19.42
CA SER A 179 -27.88 24.65 -19.44
C SER A 179 -28.33 26.04 -18.98
N VAL A 180 -27.72 26.58 -17.94
CA VAL A 180 -28.00 27.92 -17.42
C VAL A 180 -27.58 28.98 -18.42
N LEU A 181 -26.37 28.89 -19.02
CA LEU A 181 -25.92 29.84 -20.04
C LEU A 181 -26.82 29.84 -21.26
N VAL A 182 -27.25 28.69 -21.77
CA VAL A 182 -28.20 28.58 -22.85
C VAL A 182 -29.53 29.28 -22.48
N SER A 183 -30.05 29.01 -21.28
CA SER A 183 -31.28 29.67 -20.81
C SER A 183 -31.13 31.16 -20.67
N MET A 184 -29.99 31.66 -20.19
CA MET A 184 -29.71 33.10 -20.08
C MET A 184 -29.62 33.78 -21.44
N VAL A 185 -29.01 33.17 -22.45
CA VAL A 185 -28.97 33.70 -23.85
C VAL A 185 -30.39 33.82 -24.42
N VAL A 186 -31.24 32.82 -24.20
CA VAL A 186 -32.64 32.83 -24.64
C VAL A 186 -33.44 33.93 -23.94
N LEU A 187 -33.18 34.20 -22.66
CA LEU A 187 -33.87 35.24 -21.90
C LEU A 187 -33.43 36.66 -22.31
N SER A 188 -32.11 36.91 -22.38
CA SER A 188 -31.56 38.23 -22.72
C SER A 188 -30.07 38.13 -23.09
N VAL A 189 -29.74 38.37 -24.36
CA VAL A 189 -28.35 38.38 -24.83
C VAL A 189 -27.51 39.51 -24.18
N PRO A 190 -27.99 40.76 -24.06
CA PRO A 190 -27.19 41.83 -23.45
C PRO A 190 -26.80 41.55 -21.99
N LEU A 191 -27.73 41.04 -21.19
CA LEU A 191 -27.45 40.68 -19.79
C LEU A 191 -26.53 39.47 -19.67
N THR A 192 -26.62 38.54 -20.62
CA THR A 192 -25.70 37.38 -20.67
C THR A 192 -24.27 37.80 -20.93
N VAL A 193 -24.03 38.74 -21.86
CA VAL A 193 -22.71 39.30 -22.12
C VAL A 193 -22.14 39.97 -20.86
N LEU A 194 -22.96 40.76 -20.15
CA LEU A 194 -22.57 41.38 -18.88
C LEU A 194 -22.15 40.32 -17.84
N THR A 195 -22.97 39.28 -17.69
CA THR A 195 -22.66 38.18 -16.77
C THR A 195 -21.37 37.47 -17.13
N LEU A 196 -21.11 37.21 -18.42
CA LEU A 196 -19.87 36.59 -18.90
C LEU A 196 -18.64 37.45 -18.60
N VAL A 197 -18.74 38.78 -18.73
CA VAL A 197 -17.67 39.71 -18.34
C VAL A 197 -17.38 39.60 -16.84
N MET A 198 -18.43 39.59 -16.00
CA MET A 198 -18.29 39.45 -14.55
C MET A 198 -17.72 38.08 -14.15
N VAL A 199 -18.12 37.00 -14.80
CA VAL A 199 -17.53 35.66 -14.63
C VAL A 199 -16.05 35.66 -15.02
N GLY A 200 -15.68 36.35 -16.11
CA GLY A 200 -14.27 36.54 -16.50
C GLY A 200 -13.45 37.23 -15.41
N ILE A 201 -13.95 38.30 -14.82
CA ILE A 201 -13.31 38.99 -13.69
C ILE A 201 -13.17 38.04 -12.49
N MET A 202 -14.23 37.31 -12.17
CA MET A 202 -14.26 36.34 -11.08
C MET A 202 -13.19 35.24 -11.24
N LEU A 203 -13.03 34.71 -12.47
CA LEU A 203 -12.01 33.72 -12.79
C LEU A 203 -10.58 34.28 -12.67
N LEU A 204 -10.36 35.54 -13.07
CA LEU A 204 -9.07 36.22 -12.92
C LEU A 204 -8.69 36.41 -11.44
N VAL A 205 -9.66 36.88 -10.63
CA VAL A 205 -9.45 37.04 -9.17
C VAL A 205 -9.18 35.68 -8.50
N THR A 206 -9.99 34.68 -8.84
CA THR A 206 -9.81 33.32 -8.33
C THR A 206 -8.42 32.76 -8.70
N LYS A 207 -8.00 32.92 -9.95
CA LYS A 207 -6.66 32.49 -10.41
C LYS A 207 -5.56 33.19 -9.61
N TYR A 208 -5.66 34.50 -9.41
CA TYR A 208 -4.67 35.24 -8.62
C TYR A 208 -4.58 34.74 -7.17
N LEU A 209 -5.72 34.59 -6.49
CA LEU A 209 -5.76 34.10 -5.10
C LEU A 209 -5.26 32.67 -4.98
N THR A 210 -5.69 31.78 -5.87
CA THR A 210 -5.30 30.36 -5.86
C THR A 210 -3.80 30.18 -6.14
N THR A 211 -3.23 30.95 -7.08
CA THR A 211 -1.79 30.87 -7.39
C THR A 211 -0.95 31.27 -6.19
N ASN A 212 -1.29 32.37 -5.51
CA ASN A 212 -0.58 32.82 -4.32
C ASN A 212 -0.79 31.85 -3.14
N SER A 213 -2.01 31.40 -2.90
CA SER A 213 -2.33 30.42 -1.88
C SER A 213 -1.52 29.13 -2.07
N SER A 214 -1.49 28.57 -3.28
CA SER A 214 -0.76 27.34 -3.60
C SER A 214 0.74 27.43 -3.29
N LYS A 215 1.36 28.56 -3.56
CA LYS A 215 2.77 28.79 -3.23
C LYS A 215 3.04 28.64 -1.73
N TYR A 216 2.20 29.26 -0.90
CA TYR A 216 2.36 29.22 0.55
C TYR A 216 1.91 27.86 1.16
N PHE A 217 0.93 27.18 0.56
CA PHE A 217 0.57 25.82 0.96
C PHE A 217 1.72 24.84 0.78
N VAL A 218 2.54 24.97 -0.26
CA VAL A 218 3.75 24.13 -0.43
C VAL A 218 4.75 24.41 0.70
N SER A 219 4.94 25.66 1.09
CA SER A 219 5.80 26.01 2.24
C SER A 219 5.24 25.44 3.53
N GLN A 220 3.96 25.65 3.80
CA GLN A 220 3.28 25.11 4.99
C GLN A 220 3.43 23.59 5.07
N GLN A 221 3.26 22.86 3.96
CA GLN A 221 3.40 21.41 3.96
C GLN A 221 4.83 20.94 4.30
N ARG A 222 5.84 21.70 3.84
CA ARG A 222 7.24 21.44 4.21
C ARG A 222 7.47 21.69 5.71
N ASP A 223 6.92 22.78 6.23
CA ASP A 223 7.13 23.20 7.62
C ASP A 223 6.36 22.27 8.60
N ILE A 224 5.16 21.80 8.23
CA ILE A 224 4.44 20.69 8.93
C ILE A 224 5.33 19.44 8.98
N GLY A 225 6.00 19.10 7.87
CA GLY A 225 6.92 17.97 7.82
C GLY A 225 8.09 18.13 8.79
N ALA A 226 8.65 19.35 8.91
CA ALA A 226 9.74 19.63 9.85
C ALA A 226 9.28 19.51 11.31
N VAL A 227 8.12 20.08 11.65
CA VAL A 227 7.53 19.99 13.00
C VAL A 227 7.23 18.54 13.37
N ASN A 228 6.56 17.79 12.48
CA ASN A 228 6.24 16.39 12.74
C ASN A 228 7.49 15.51 12.88
N GLY A 229 8.52 15.72 12.05
CA GLY A 229 9.79 15.01 12.16
C GLY A 229 10.49 15.29 13.49
N TYR A 230 10.46 16.52 13.95
CA TYR A 230 11.02 16.88 15.24
C TYR A 230 10.25 16.27 16.42
N ILE A 231 8.90 16.28 16.37
CA ILE A 231 8.06 15.62 17.37
C ILE A 231 8.39 14.11 17.44
N GLU A 232 8.46 13.43 16.28
CA GLU A 232 8.81 12.00 16.22
C GLU A 232 10.19 11.73 16.81
N GLU A 233 11.18 12.56 16.49
CA GLU A 233 12.54 12.45 17.04
C GLU A 233 12.53 12.61 18.56
N MET A 234 11.87 13.64 19.09
CA MET A 234 11.78 13.87 20.53
C MET A 234 10.99 12.79 21.26
N MET A 235 9.90 12.28 20.69
CA MET A 235 9.14 11.16 21.26
C MET A 235 9.99 9.89 21.35
N ASN A 236 10.71 9.55 20.28
CA ASN A 236 11.60 8.38 20.27
C ASN A 236 12.79 8.56 21.22
N GLY A 237 13.33 9.78 21.31
CA GLY A 237 14.45 10.16 22.15
C GLY A 237 14.08 10.60 23.58
N GLN A 238 12.80 10.55 23.99
CA GLN A 238 12.33 11.17 25.23
C GLN A 238 13.11 10.72 26.49
N LYS A 239 13.50 9.45 26.56
CA LYS A 239 14.34 8.95 27.67
C LYS A 239 15.71 9.64 27.72
N VAL A 240 16.29 9.95 26.56
CA VAL A 240 17.59 10.63 26.44
C VAL A 240 17.43 12.10 26.86
N VAL A 241 16.41 12.78 26.34
CA VAL A 241 16.09 14.16 26.73
C VAL A 241 15.95 14.29 28.26
N LYS A 242 15.20 13.37 28.89
CA LYS A 242 14.97 13.34 30.33
C LYS A 242 16.25 13.07 31.15
N VAL A 243 17.08 12.12 30.71
CA VAL A 243 18.31 11.76 31.44
C VAL A 243 19.34 12.90 31.40
N PHE A 244 19.38 13.66 30.30
CA PHE A 244 20.31 14.78 30.13
C PHE A 244 19.71 16.15 30.49
N CYS A 245 18.42 16.19 30.92
CA CYS A 245 17.70 17.41 31.32
C CYS A 245 17.71 18.50 30.23
N HIS A 246 17.48 18.12 28.96
CA HIS A 246 17.50 19.02 27.79
C HIS A 246 16.07 19.38 27.33
N GLU A 247 15.09 19.42 28.23
CA GLU A 247 13.70 19.75 27.90
C GLU A 247 13.54 21.18 27.41
N GLU A 248 14.26 22.14 28.02
CA GLU A 248 14.14 23.56 27.66
C GLU A 248 14.68 23.83 26.25
N GLU A 249 15.82 23.25 25.89
CA GLU A 249 16.37 23.35 24.54
C GLU A 249 15.48 22.68 23.51
N ALA A 250 14.85 21.55 23.87
CA ALA A 250 13.91 20.88 23.00
C ALA A 250 12.65 21.73 22.75
N ILE A 251 12.14 22.40 23.78
CA ILE A 251 11.00 23.34 23.67
C ILE A 251 11.39 24.55 22.81
N GLU A 252 12.54 25.17 23.04
CA GLU A 252 13.00 26.32 22.25
C GLU A 252 13.13 25.99 20.76
N GLN A 253 13.65 24.80 20.46
CA GLN A 253 13.78 24.36 19.06
C GLN A 253 12.41 24.05 18.43
N PHE A 254 11.49 23.46 19.19
CA PHE A 254 10.12 23.24 18.76
C PHE A 254 9.40 24.56 18.45
N ASP A 255 9.53 25.56 19.32
CA ASP A 255 8.90 26.86 19.15
C ASP A 255 9.38 27.55 17.87
N LYS A 256 10.68 27.51 17.57
CA LYS A 256 11.24 28.05 16.31
C LYS A 256 10.62 27.39 15.08
N LEU A 257 10.46 26.07 15.09
CA LEU A 257 9.84 25.34 13.99
C LEU A 257 8.33 25.62 13.89
N ASN A 258 7.66 25.75 15.03
CA ASN A 258 6.24 26.04 15.09
C ASN A 258 5.92 27.47 14.65
N ASP A 259 6.77 28.44 14.98
CA ASP A 259 6.66 29.82 14.48
C ASP A 259 6.82 29.90 12.96
N GLN A 260 7.77 29.16 12.38
CA GLN A 260 7.92 29.05 10.93
C GLN A 260 6.67 28.45 10.26
N LEU A 261 6.11 27.40 10.88
CA LEU A 261 4.86 26.81 10.44
C LEU A 261 3.71 27.80 10.54
N PHE A 262 3.59 28.55 11.64
CA PHE A 262 2.58 29.57 11.82
C PHE A 262 2.63 30.62 10.71
N GLU A 263 3.83 31.17 10.42
CA GLU A 263 3.97 32.18 9.34
C GLU A 263 3.55 31.65 7.96
N SER A 264 3.97 30.43 7.62
CA SER A 264 3.63 29.84 6.32
C SER A 264 2.14 29.48 6.25
N ALA A 265 1.55 29.00 7.34
CA ALA A 265 0.14 28.67 7.46
C ALA A 265 -0.75 29.92 7.42
N ASP A 266 -0.39 31.00 8.12
CA ASP A 266 -1.13 32.28 8.06
C ASP A 266 -1.16 32.81 6.63
N LYS A 267 -0.01 32.89 5.96
CA LYS A 267 0.06 33.36 4.56
C LYS A 267 -0.76 32.48 3.61
N ALA A 268 -0.68 31.16 3.75
CA ALA A 268 -1.45 30.21 2.94
C ALA A 268 -2.97 30.39 3.14
N ASN A 269 -3.40 30.43 4.40
CA ASN A 269 -4.81 30.53 4.76
C ASN A 269 -5.40 31.92 4.46
N ARG A 270 -4.62 32.98 4.60
CA ARG A 270 -5.07 34.34 4.25
C ARG A 270 -5.53 34.42 2.80
N TYR A 271 -4.76 33.93 1.85
CA TYR A 271 -5.15 33.92 0.43
C TYR A 271 -6.27 32.91 0.15
N SER A 272 -6.26 31.76 0.77
CA SER A 272 -7.28 30.73 0.58
C SER A 272 -8.65 31.19 1.08
N ASN A 273 -8.71 31.76 2.28
CA ASN A 273 -9.95 32.17 2.93
C ASN A 273 -10.57 33.42 2.30
N LEU A 274 -9.80 34.21 1.55
CA LEU A 274 -10.33 35.33 0.76
C LEU A 274 -11.09 34.87 -0.50
N GLY A 275 -10.82 33.67 -1.01
CA GLY A 275 -11.39 33.18 -2.27
C GLY A 275 -12.91 33.06 -2.25
N GLY A 276 -13.47 32.47 -1.19
CA GLY A 276 -14.91 32.32 -1.00
C GLY A 276 -15.65 33.66 -0.93
N PRO A 277 -15.33 34.52 0.04
CA PRO A 277 -15.94 35.85 0.16
C PRO A 277 -15.79 36.72 -1.09
N ALA A 278 -14.60 36.74 -1.72
CA ALA A 278 -14.38 37.53 -2.94
C ALA A 278 -15.32 37.07 -4.08
N ASN A 279 -15.41 35.75 -4.30
CA ASN A 279 -16.31 35.21 -5.32
C ASN A 279 -17.79 35.52 -5.02
N THR A 280 -18.21 35.42 -3.76
CA THR A 280 -19.56 35.72 -3.32
C THR A 280 -19.89 37.20 -3.58
N GLN A 281 -18.98 38.12 -3.21
CA GLN A 281 -19.21 39.55 -3.43
C GLN A 281 -19.17 39.95 -4.89
N LEU A 282 -18.28 39.37 -5.70
CA LEU A 282 -18.28 39.55 -7.16
C LEU A 282 -19.58 39.04 -7.78
N GLY A 283 -20.10 37.90 -7.30
CA GLY A 283 -21.42 37.40 -7.71
C GLY A 283 -22.57 38.33 -7.33
N ASN A 284 -22.53 38.91 -6.12
CA ASN A 284 -23.52 39.91 -5.69
C ASN A 284 -23.43 41.19 -6.53
N LEU A 285 -22.23 41.67 -6.86
CA LEU A 285 -22.03 42.80 -7.78
C LEU A 285 -22.59 42.49 -9.17
N SER A 286 -22.33 41.30 -9.71
CA SER A 286 -22.92 40.85 -10.97
C SER A 286 -24.45 40.91 -10.94
N TYR A 287 -25.05 40.41 -9.85
CA TYR A 287 -26.49 40.45 -9.64
C TYR A 287 -27.04 41.89 -9.63
N VAL A 288 -26.38 42.81 -8.89
CA VAL A 288 -26.79 44.22 -8.82
C VAL A 288 -26.70 44.89 -10.19
N PHE A 289 -25.60 44.72 -10.92
CA PHE A 289 -25.46 45.27 -12.27
C PHE A 289 -26.52 44.71 -13.24
N CYS A 290 -26.77 43.41 -13.18
CA CYS A 290 -27.83 42.79 -13.99
C CYS A 290 -29.22 43.29 -13.61
N ALA A 291 -29.48 43.53 -12.31
CA ALA A 291 -30.75 44.08 -11.87
C ALA A 291 -30.95 45.53 -12.31
N MET A 292 -29.94 46.40 -12.21
CA MET A 292 -29.98 47.79 -12.61
C MET A 292 -30.14 47.93 -14.14
N ILE A 293 -29.26 47.29 -14.91
CA ILE A 293 -29.28 47.36 -16.37
C ILE A 293 -30.51 46.65 -16.92
N GLY A 294 -30.85 45.46 -16.36
CA GLY A 294 -32.04 44.71 -16.75
C GLY A 294 -33.33 45.44 -16.43
N GLY A 295 -33.41 46.12 -15.27
CA GLY A 295 -34.54 46.99 -14.93
C GLY A 295 -34.71 48.16 -15.91
N ALA A 296 -33.60 48.84 -16.24
CA ALA A 296 -33.62 49.92 -17.24
C ALA A 296 -34.05 49.40 -18.63
N LEU A 297 -33.55 48.24 -19.07
CA LEU A 297 -33.96 47.65 -20.34
C LEU A 297 -35.43 47.19 -20.35
N ALA A 298 -35.94 46.67 -19.24
CA ALA A 298 -37.34 46.27 -19.12
C ALA A 298 -38.28 47.47 -19.14
N LEU A 299 -37.90 48.59 -18.51
CA LEU A 299 -38.67 49.82 -18.50
C LEU A 299 -38.66 50.56 -19.89
N SER A 300 -37.52 50.48 -20.60
CA SER A 300 -37.39 51.10 -21.91
C SER A 300 -38.18 50.41 -23.02
N GLY A 301 -38.60 49.14 -22.80
CA GLY A 301 -39.36 48.37 -23.81
C GLY A 301 -38.54 47.95 -25.04
N MET A 302 -37.26 48.38 -25.17
CA MET A 302 -36.47 48.20 -26.39
C MET A 302 -36.04 46.78 -26.68
N THR A 303 -35.99 45.91 -25.67
CA THR A 303 -35.43 44.54 -25.79
C THR A 303 -36.45 43.42 -25.61
N GLY A 304 -37.75 43.75 -25.38
CA GLY A 304 -38.81 42.78 -25.08
C GLY A 304 -38.53 41.99 -23.78
N LEU A 305 -37.71 42.55 -22.87
CA LEU A 305 -37.40 41.99 -21.56
C LEU A 305 -38.57 42.28 -20.61
N THR A 306 -39.25 41.23 -20.13
CA THR A 306 -40.35 41.34 -19.17
C THR A 306 -39.81 41.24 -17.73
N LEU A 307 -40.63 41.60 -16.73
CA LEU A 307 -40.29 41.47 -15.32
C LEU A 307 -40.05 39.99 -14.92
N GLY A 308 -40.83 39.07 -15.48
CA GLY A 308 -40.66 37.64 -15.23
C GLY A 308 -39.37 37.10 -15.85
N LYS A 309 -39.03 37.54 -17.08
CA LYS A 309 -37.73 37.20 -17.69
C LYS A 309 -36.58 37.73 -16.87
N LEU A 310 -36.64 38.96 -16.36
CA LEU A 310 -35.61 39.54 -15.52
C LEU A 310 -35.46 38.77 -14.22
N ALA A 311 -36.55 38.41 -13.54
CA ALA A 311 -36.53 37.65 -12.29
C ALA A 311 -35.87 36.26 -12.48
N SER A 312 -36.24 35.55 -13.56
CA SER A 312 -35.59 34.26 -13.91
C SER A 312 -34.11 34.44 -14.25
N PHE A 313 -33.75 35.50 -14.99
CA PHE A 313 -32.35 35.80 -15.32
C PHE A 313 -31.49 36.05 -14.07
N LEU A 314 -31.99 36.84 -13.13
CA LEU A 314 -31.30 37.10 -11.86
C LEU A 314 -31.13 35.86 -11.00
N THR A 315 -32.09 34.94 -11.04
CA THR A 315 -31.98 33.63 -10.38
C THR A 315 -30.90 32.77 -11.04
N PHE A 316 -30.84 32.72 -12.38
CA PHE A 316 -29.80 32.04 -13.13
C PHE A 316 -28.40 32.63 -12.87
N ASN A 317 -28.29 33.96 -12.78
CA ASN A 317 -27.01 34.60 -12.44
C ASN A 317 -26.47 34.13 -11.08
N ARG A 318 -27.32 34.00 -10.06
CA ARG A 318 -26.92 33.42 -8.76
C ARG A 318 -26.55 31.95 -8.85
N THR A 319 -27.28 31.17 -9.64
CA THR A 319 -27.06 29.73 -9.80
C THR A 319 -25.71 29.42 -10.46
N LEU A 320 -25.13 30.30 -11.28
CA LEU A 320 -23.83 30.10 -11.95
C LEU A 320 -22.64 30.12 -10.99
N ASN A 321 -22.70 30.83 -9.88
CA ASN A 321 -21.56 31.06 -9.01
C ASN A 321 -21.04 29.75 -8.36
N MET A 322 -21.94 28.89 -7.90
CA MET A 322 -21.60 27.65 -7.19
C MET A 322 -20.93 26.62 -8.10
N PRO A 323 -21.46 26.25 -9.28
CA PRO A 323 -20.85 25.30 -10.19
C PRO A 323 -19.43 25.68 -10.63
N ILE A 324 -19.18 26.98 -10.88
CA ILE A 324 -17.86 27.47 -11.29
C ILE A 324 -16.81 27.22 -10.19
N SER A 325 -17.16 27.53 -8.94
CA SER A 325 -16.28 27.26 -7.79
C SER A 325 -16.06 25.77 -7.57
N GLN A 326 -17.09 24.95 -7.72
CA GLN A 326 -17.01 23.50 -7.55
C GLN A 326 -16.11 22.84 -8.60
N ILE A 327 -16.18 23.25 -9.86
CA ILE A 327 -15.30 22.74 -10.92
C ILE A 327 -13.83 22.88 -10.50
N SER A 328 -13.43 24.06 -10.00
CA SER A 328 -12.06 24.32 -9.57
C SER A 328 -11.61 23.41 -8.40
N MET A 329 -12.49 23.17 -7.42
CA MET A 329 -12.19 22.28 -6.30
C MET A 329 -12.04 20.82 -6.74
N GLN A 330 -12.91 20.35 -7.64
CA GLN A 330 -12.87 18.97 -8.13
C GLN A 330 -11.62 18.66 -8.96
N PHE A 331 -11.05 19.64 -9.66
CA PHE A 331 -9.78 19.45 -10.38
C PHE A 331 -8.65 19.00 -9.45
N ASN A 332 -8.51 19.60 -8.28
CA ASN A 332 -7.49 19.22 -7.32
C ASN A 332 -7.70 17.81 -6.78
N ALA A 333 -8.94 17.45 -6.44
CA ALA A 333 -9.29 16.10 -5.98
C ALA A 333 -8.98 15.04 -7.06
N ILE A 334 -9.28 15.33 -8.31
CA ILE A 334 -8.98 14.44 -9.45
C ILE A 334 -7.46 14.27 -9.61
N ILE A 335 -6.67 15.34 -9.57
CA ILE A 335 -5.19 15.25 -9.68
C ILE A 335 -4.62 14.38 -8.58
N MET A 336 -5.12 14.52 -7.33
CA MET A 336 -4.71 13.70 -6.21
C MET A 336 -5.03 12.22 -6.41
N ALA A 337 -6.26 11.95 -6.86
CA ALA A 337 -6.70 10.60 -7.13
C ALA A 337 -5.94 9.95 -8.30
N LEU A 338 -5.57 10.72 -9.32
CA LEU A 338 -4.74 10.22 -10.41
C LEU A 338 -3.33 9.84 -9.95
N ALA A 339 -2.76 10.60 -9.00
CA ALA A 339 -1.46 10.26 -8.42
C ALA A 339 -1.54 8.96 -7.58
N GLY A 340 -2.61 8.78 -6.78
CA GLY A 340 -2.88 7.53 -6.07
C GLY A 340 -3.15 6.36 -7.02
N GLY A 341 -3.98 6.61 -8.06
CA GLY A 341 -4.28 5.62 -9.08
C GLY A 341 -3.04 5.16 -9.86
N GLN A 342 -2.11 6.05 -10.16
CA GLN A 342 -0.82 5.68 -10.77
C GLN A 342 -0.07 4.68 -9.90
N ARG A 343 0.10 4.95 -8.61
CA ARG A 343 0.81 4.05 -7.69
C ARG A 343 0.14 2.69 -7.55
N ILE A 344 -1.20 2.66 -7.54
CA ILE A 344 -1.96 1.41 -7.52
C ILE A 344 -1.71 0.61 -8.81
N PHE A 345 -1.73 1.27 -9.97
CA PHE A 345 -1.46 0.60 -11.23
C PHE A 345 0.01 0.21 -11.39
N ASP A 346 0.94 0.97 -10.84
CA ASP A 346 2.36 0.59 -10.80
C ASP A 346 2.55 -0.71 -10.01
N LEU A 347 1.81 -0.91 -8.88
CA LEU A 347 1.78 -2.19 -8.18
C LEU A 347 1.20 -3.31 -9.06
N LEU A 348 0.06 -3.08 -9.71
CA LEU A 348 -0.61 -4.09 -10.56
C LEU A 348 0.17 -4.42 -11.84
N ASP A 349 1.03 -3.54 -12.29
CA ASP A 349 1.89 -3.72 -13.47
C ASP A 349 3.27 -4.30 -13.11
N GLU A 350 3.59 -4.43 -11.81
CA GLU A 350 4.83 -5.09 -11.35
C GLU A 350 4.81 -6.55 -11.80
N LYS A 351 5.98 -7.04 -12.20
CA LYS A 351 6.08 -8.40 -12.73
C LYS A 351 5.97 -9.43 -11.61
N PRO A 352 5.09 -10.44 -11.76
CA PRO A 352 5.03 -11.54 -10.82
C PRO A 352 6.35 -12.33 -10.80
N GLU A 353 6.55 -13.09 -9.74
CA GLU A 353 7.69 -14.00 -9.65
C GLU A 353 7.63 -15.01 -10.78
N VAL A 354 8.73 -15.10 -11.54
CA VAL A 354 8.83 -16.06 -12.66
C VAL A 354 9.21 -17.43 -12.12
N ASP A 355 8.46 -18.45 -12.50
CA ASP A 355 8.77 -19.84 -12.22
C ASP A 355 8.69 -20.68 -13.52
N GLU A 356 9.84 -21.17 -13.97
CA GLU A 356 9.97 -22.02 -15.15
C GLU A 356 10.32 -23.48 -14.77
N GLY A 357 10.27 -23.81 -13.47
CA GLY A 357 10.57 -25.13 -12.93
C GLY A 357 9.60 -26.20 -13.47
N LYS A 358 10.13 -27.38 -13.76
CA LYS A 358 9.37 -28.53 -14.26
C LYS A 358 9.49 -29.76 -13.35
N VAL A 359 10.40 -29.71 -12.38
CA VAL A 359 10.60 -30.78 -11.41
C VAL A 359 9.75 -30.48 -10.20
N MET A 360 8.93 -31.43 -9.78
CA MET A 360 7.95 -31.31 -8.68
C MET A 360 8.36 -32.20 -7.50
N LEU A 361 7.98 -31.79 -6.30
CA LEU A 361 8.12 -32.57 -5.09
C LEU A 361 6.91 -33.47 -4.90
N VAL A 362 7.14 -34.76 -4.67
CA VAL A 362 6.06 -35.75 -4.45
C VAL A 362 6.36 -36.62 -3.24
N ASN A 363 5.28 -37.12 -2.57
CA ASN A 363 5.43 -38.19 -1.60
C ASN A 363 5.84 -39.47 -2.33
N ALA A 364 6.75 -40.21 -1.76
CA ALA A 364 7.34 -41.37 -2.42
C ALA A 364 7.32 -42.61 -1.50
N LYS A 365 7.36 -43.77 -2.08
CA LYS A 365 7.59 -45.05 -1.40
C LYS A 365 8.72 -45.82 -2.06
N ARG A 366 9.47 -46.53 -1.27
CA ARG A 366 10.55 -47.41 -1.75
C ARG A 366 9.96 -48.73 -2.20
N LEU A 367 10.32 -49.17 -3.38
CA LEU A 367 9.96 -50.48 -3.91
C LEU A 367 10.95 -51.57 -3.46
N PRO A 368 10.63 -52.87 -3.60
CA PRO A 368 11.53 -53.98 -3.20
C PRO A 368 12.87 -54.02 -3.93
N ASP A 369 12.96 -53.38 -5.11
CA ASP A 369 14.16 -53.21 -5.93
C ASP A 369 14.98 -51.95 -5.56
N ASP A 370 14.64 -51.30 -4.42
CA ASP A 370 15.23 -50.07 -3.91
C ASP A 370 14.97 -48.84 -4.78
N SER A 371 14.17 -48.95 -5.83
CA SER A 371 13.69 -47.79 -6.61
C SER A 371 12.58 -47.02 -5.86
N VAL A 372 12.42 -45.75 -6.20
CA VAL A 372 11.45 -44.86 -5.57
C VAL A 372 10.32 -44.56 -6.54
N THR A 373 9.07 -44.64 -6.08
CA THR A 373 7.89 -44.29 -6.87
C THR A 373 6.95 -43.38 -6.09
N GLU A 374 6.14 -42.59 -6.81
CA GLU A 374 5.15 -41.69 -6.23
C GLU A 374 4.06 -42.43 -5.48
N THR A 375 3.59 -41.87 -4.37
CA THR A 375 2.44 -42.33 -3.60
C THR A 375 1.59 -41.12 -3.17
N LYS A 376 0.29 -41.37 -2.98
CA LYS A 376 -0.63 -40.34 -2.39
C LYS A 376 -0.56 -40.32 -0.87
N GLU A 377 -0.05 -41.37 -0.26
CA GLU A 377 0.07 -41.48 1.19
C GLU A 377 1.33 -40.75 1.66
N ARG A 378 1.25 -40.13 2.83
CA ARG A 378 2.41 -39.53 3.46
C ARG A 378 3.28 -40.63 4.10
N THR A 379 4.48 -40.76 3.59
CA THR A 379 5.43 -41.81 4.00
C THR A 379 6.67 -41.27 4.70
N ASN A 380 6.77 -39.92 4.85
CA ASN A 380 7.96 -39.19 5.26
C ASN A 380 9.19 -39.43 4.33
N LEU A 381 8.94 -39.99 3.16
CA LEU A 381 9.89 -40.11 2.07
C LEU A 381 9.45 -39.21 0.92
N TRP A 382 10.33 -38.38 0.46
CA TRP A 382 10.07 -37.41 -0.61
C TRP A 382 10.93 -37.73 -1.84
N ALA A 383 10.43 -37.41 -3.02
CA ALA A 383 11.19 -37.54 -4.25
C ALA A 383 10.93 -36.36 -5.20
N TRP A 384 11.95 -36.01 -5.93
CA TRP A 384 11.87 -35.13 -7.09
C TRP A 384 11.34 -35.91 -8.28
N LYS A 385 10.21 -35.47 -8.82
CA LYS A 385 9.56 -36.03 -10.01
C LYS A 385 9.88 -35.16 -11.21
N ARG A 386 10.52 -35.73 -12.21
CA ARG A 386 10.77 -35.10 -13.50
C ARG A 386 9.95 -35.81 -14.56
N VAL A 387 9.08 -35.07 -15.28
CA VAL A 387 8.31 -35.62 -16.40
C VAL A 387 9.13 -35.41 -17.66
N ASN A 388 9.43 -36.50 -18.39
CA ASN A 388 10.16 -36.49 -19.64
C ASN A 388 9.25 -36.18 -20.83
N ALA A 389 9.83 -35.88 -22.00
CA ALA A 389 9.08 -35.53 -23.21
C ALA A 389 8.22 -36.69 -23.76
N ASP A 390 8.54 -37.93 -23.39
CA ASP A 390 7.79 -39.16 -23.76
C ASP A 390 6.63 -39.48 -22.79
N GLY A 391 6.42 -38.65 -21.76
CA GLY A 391 5.41 -38.85 -20.73
C GLY A 391 5.85 -39.78 -19.57
N SER A 392 7.06 -40.35 -19.64
CA SER A 392 7.64 -41.08 -18.48
C SER A 392 8.02 -40.14 -17.37
N ALA A 393 8.05 -40.64 -16.13
CA ALA A 393 8.46 -39.86 -14.96
C ALA A 393 9.68 -40.51 -14.31
N ASP A 394 10.72 -39.72 -14.14
CA ASP A 394 11.90 -40.11 -13.35
C ASP A 394 11.72 -39.60 -11.93
N TYR A 395 12.04 -40.48 -10.97
CA TYR A 395 11.96 -40.15 -9.54
C TYR A 395 13.36 -40.19 -8.93
N ARG A 396 13.75 -39.12 -8.24
CA ARG A 396 15.00 -39.04 -7.48
C ARG A 396 14.67 -38.77 -6.02
N GLU A 397 15.14 -39.65 -5.13
CA GLU A 397 14.95 -39.48 -3.68
C GLU A 397 15.50 -38.13 -3.22
N LEU A 398 14.72 -37.39 -2.46
CA LEU A 398 15.16 -36.16 -1.84
C LEU A 398 16.03 -36.50 -0.61
N LYS A 399 17.31 -36.14 -0.66
CA LYS A 399 18.32 -36.41 0.39
C LYS A 399 18.77 -35.13 1.09
N GLY A 400 18.61 -33.98 0.48
CA GLY A 400 19.03 -32.71 1.06
C GLY A 400 20.48 -32.34 0.74
N ASP A 401 21.01 -32.77 -0.41
CA ASP A 401 22.34 -32.39 -0.89
C ASP A 401 22.27 -31.04 -1.62
N ILE A 402 22.86 -29.98 -1.06
CA ILE A 402 22.87 -28.63 -1.67
C ILE A 402 24.30 -28.24 -2.01
N VAL A 403 24.50 -27.87 -3.28
CA VAL A 403 25.81 -27.52 -3.83
C VAL A 403 25.75 -26.19 -4.56
N PHE A 404 26.65 -25.27 -4.20
CA PHE A 404 26.92 -24.02 -4.94
C PHE A 404 28.22 -24.18 -5.72
N LYS A 405 28.22 -23.80 -6.99
CA LYS A 405 29.38 -23.86 -7.88
C LYS A 405 29.62 -22.49 -8.51
N ASP A 406 30.72 -21.85 -8.15
CA ASP A 406 31.20 -20.57 -8.69
C ASP A 406 30.13 -19.46 -8.69
N VAL A 407 29.35 -19.34 -7.59
CA VAL A 407 28.19 -18.47 -7.52
C VAL A 407 28.62 -17.04 -7.20
N ASP A 408 28.28 -16.11 -8.13
CA ASP A 408 28.31 -14.67 -7.91
C ASP A 408 26.87 -14.11 -7.81
N PHE A 409 26.64 -13.26 -6.80
CA PHE A 409 25.32 -12.66 -6.57
C PHE A 409 25.38 -11.24 -6.05
N GLY A 410 24.44 -10.40 -6.51
CA GLY A 410 24.17 -9.04 -5.98
C GLY A 410 22.69 -8.68 -6.08
N TYR A 411 22.16 -7.96 -5.08
CA TYR A 411 20.78 -7.51 -5.05
C TYR A 411 20.46 -6.43 -6.11
N ASP A 412 21.48 -5.63 -6.45
CA ASP A 412 21.38 -4.58 -7.46
C ASP A 412 22.38 -4.79 -8.59
N PRO A 413 22.04 -4.39 -9.83
CA PRO A 413 22.96 -4.44 -10.96
C PRO A 413 24.26 -3.68 -10.65
N GLY A 414 25.40 -4.34 -10.79
CA GLY A 414 26.72 -3.74 -10.60
C GLY A 414 27.26 -3.72 -9.16
N LYS A 415 26.50 -4.21 -8.15
CA LYS A 415 26.98 -4.40 -6.78
C LYS A 415 26.93 -5.87 -6.39
N ILE A 416 28.00 -6.59 -6.64
CA ILE A 416 28.12 -7.99 -6.22
C ILE A 416 28.35 -8.05 -4.71
N VAL A 417 27.62 -8.93 -4.04
CA VAL A 417 27.65 -9.15 -2.57
C VAL A 417 28.32 -10.50 -2.25
N LEU A 418 28.12 -11.51 -3.09
CA LEU A 418 28.77 -12.80 -2.97
C LEU A 418 29.65 -13.02 -4.19
N HIS A 419 30.86 -13.48 -3.95
CA HIS A 419 31.89 -13.68 -4.95
C HIS A 419 32.42 -15.10 -4.91
N ASP A 420 32.30 -15.86 -6.00
CA ASP A 420 32.89 -17.16 -6.19
C ASP A 420 32.58 -18.14 -5.03
N ILE A 421 31.29 -18.22 -4.68
CA ILE A 421 30.84 -19.07 -3.58
C ILE A 421 30.81 -20.52 -4.06
N ASN A 422 31.62 -21.34 -3.39
CA ASN A 422 31.68 -22.80 -3.54
C ASN A 422 31.31 -23.44 -2.20
N LEU A 423 30.12 -24.08 -2.12
CA LEU A 423 29.54 -24.63 -0.91
C LEU A 423 29.02 -26.05 -1.20
N TYR A 424 29.22 -26.94 -0.25
CA TYR A 424 28.73 -28.32 -0.32
C TYR A 424 28.05 -28.66 1.01
N GLY A 425 26.75 -28.86 1.01
CA GLY A 425 25.95 -29.30 2.15
C GLY A 425 25.47 -30.73 1.94
N ARG A 426 26.16 -31.72 2.56
CA ARG A 426 25.81 -33.13 2.42
C ARG A 426 24.60 -33.53 3.23
N PRO A 427 23.86 -34.58 2.82
CA PRO A 427 22.69 -35.06 3.55
C PRO A 427 22.97 -35.30 5.07
N GLY A 428 22.12 -34.75 5.91
CA GLY A 428 22.22 -34.86 7.37
C GLY A 428 23.33 -34.02 8.02
N GLN A 429 24.08 -33.23 7.25
CA GLN A 429 25.19 -32.42 7.74
C GLN A 429 24.71 -31.08 8.33
N LYS A 430 25.28 -30.69 9.47
CA LYS A 430 25.09 -29.39 10.09
C LYS A 430 26.20 -28.43 9.65
N ILE A 431 25.85 -27.39 8.90
CA ILE A 431 26.77 -26.38 8.35
C ILE A 431 26.52 -25.05 9.07
N ALA A 432 27.56 -24.48 9.69
CA ALA A 432 27.50 -23.19 10.35
C ALA A 432 28.17 -22.09 9.49
N PHE A 433 27.45 -21.00 9.26
CA PHE A 433 28.01 -19.78 8.68
C PHE A 433 28.44 -18.82 9.78
N VAL A 434 29.72 -18.42 9.74
CA VAL A 434 30.33 -17.51 10.71
C VAL A 434 30.94 -16.32 9.96
N GLY A 435 30.89 -15.13 10.52
CA GLY A 435 31.47 -13.94 9.92
C GLY A 435 30.81 -12.66 10.44
N SER A 436 31.40 -11.50 10.14
CA SER A 436 30.88 -10.19 10.54
C SER A 436 29.50 -9.91 9.94
N THR A 437 28.80 -8.92 10.51
CA THR A 437 27.56 -8.41 9.90
C THR A 437 27.84 -7.87 8.50
N GLY A 438 27.03 -8.26 7.52
CA GLY A 438 27.24 -7.88 6.11
C GLY A 438 28.21 -8.80 5.34
N ALA A 439 28.76 -9.86 5.93
CA ALA A 439 29.64 -10.80 5.25
C ALA A 439 28.96 -11.66 4.16
N GLY A 440 27.62 -11.66 4.08
CA GLY A 440 26.86 -12.41 3.08
C GLY A 440 26.14 -13.66 3.60
N LYS A 441 26.14 -13.93 4.91
CA LYS A 441 25.50 -15.12 5.52
C LYS A 441 24.02 -15.26 5.16
N THR A 442 23.21 -14.24 5.44
CA THR A 442 21.78 -14.21 5.12
C THR A 442 21.53 -14.22 3.60
N THR A 443 22.46 -13.70 2.80
CA THR A 443 22.36 -13.76 1.34
C THR A 443 22.44 -15.21 0.84
N ILE A 444 23.33 -16.05 1.39
CA ILE A 444 23.41 -17.47 1.03
C ILE A 444 22.09 -18.18 1.37
N THR A 445 21.52 -17.95 2.55
CA THR A 445 20.24 -18.56 2.92
C THR A 445 19.07 -18.10 2.03
N ASN A 446 19.06 -16.84 1.61
CA ASN A 446 18.08 -16.34 0.65
C ASN A 446 18.20 -17.01 -0.73
N LEU A 447 19.42 -17.36 -1.15
CA LEU A 447 19.66 -18.09 -2.40
C LEU A 447 19.27 -19.56 -2.31
N ILE A 448 19.45 -20.23 -1.16
CA ILE A 448 18.97 -21.59 -0.92
C ILE A 448 17.44 -21.65 -1.07
N ASN A 449 16.71 -20.66 -0.54
CA ASN A 449 15.25 -20.52 -0.68
C ASN A 449 14.81 -20.03 -2.07
N ARG A 450 15.76 -19.73 -2.95
CA ARG A 450 15.49 -19.15 -4.27
C ARG A 450 14.54 -17.93 -4.19
N PHE A 451 14.73 -17.06 -3.18
CA PHE A 451 14.06 -15.76 -3.12
C PHE A 451 14.62 -14.78 -4.16
N TYR A 452 15.84 -15.07 -4.63
CA TYR A 452 16.56 -14.36 -5.67
C TYR A 452 17.22 -15.34 -6.61
N ASP A 453 17.25 -15.04 -7.91
CA ASP A 453 18.02 -15.80 -8.90
C ASP A 453 19.43 -15.23 -9.01
N ILE A 454 20.43 -16.12 -9.20
CA ILE A 454 21.86 -15.78 -9.28
C ILE A 454 22.22 -15.16 -10.63
N GLN A 455 23.34 -14.39 -10.66
CA GLN A 455 23.86 -13.82 -11.91
C GLN A 455 24.88 -14.72 -12.61
N LYS A 456 25.63 -15.54 -11.84
CA LYS A 456 26.64 -16.44 -12.36
C LYS A 456 26.76 -17.68 -11.48
N GLY A 457 27.21 -18.80 -12.04
CA GLY A 457 27.36 -20.07 -11.34
C GLY A 457 26.10 -20.94 -11.40
N THR A 458 26.04 -21.97 -10.57
CA THR A 458 24.89 -22.87 -10.44
C THR A 458 24.65 -23.23 -8.97
N ILE A 459 23.39 -23.42 -8.61
CA ILE A 459 22.97 -23.99 -7.31
C ILE A 459 22.23 -25.28 -7.63
N GLU A 460 22.72 -26.38 -7.11
CA GLU A 460 22.11 -27.69 -7.27
C GLU A 460 21.50 -28.17 -5.97
N TYR A 461 20.32 -28.80 -6.07
CA TYR A 461 19.66 -29.50 -4.98
C TYR A 461 19.47 -30.96 -5.40
N ASP A 462 20.11 -31.89 -4.65
CA ASP A 462 20.23 -33.30 -5.02
C ASP A 462 20.73 -33.50 -6.46
N GLY A 463 21.65 -32.63 -6.93
CA GLY A 463 22.21 -32.62 -8.29
C GLY A 463 21.22 -32.22 -9.38
N ILE A 464 20.14 -31.52 -9.01
CA ILE A 464 19.21 -30.86 -9.93
C ILE A 464 19.42 -29.35 -9.77
N ASP A 465 19.65 -28.64 -10.87
CA ASP A 465 19.73 -27.18 -10.82
C ASP A 465 18.40 -26.62 -10.28
N VAL A 466 18.47 -25.77 -9.26
CA VAL A 466 17.29 -25.20 -8.58
C VAL A 466 16.40 -24.40 -9.55
N THR A 467 16.94 -23.93 -10.67
CA THR A 467 16.16 -23.24 -11.71
C THR A 467 15.18 -24.15 -12.43
N HIS A 468 15.44 -25.46 -12.42
CA HIS A 468 14.57 -26.48 -13.00
C HIS A 468 13.52 -27.03 -12.03
N ILE A 469 13.63 -26.73 -10.73
CA ILE A 469 12.68 -27.15 -9.70
C ILE A 469 11.60 -26.08 -9.59
N HIS A 470 10.34 -26.51 -9.49
CA HIS A 470 9.20 -25.61 -9.22
C HIS A 470 9.41 -24.91 -7.89
N LYS A 471 9.26 -23.58 -7.84
CA LYS A 471 9.64 -22.77 -6.66
C LYS A 471 8.86 -23.12 -5.40
N ASP A 472 7.56 -23.39 -5.54
CA ASP A 472 6.73 -23.77 -4.41
C ASP A 472 7.15 -25.12 -3.84
N ASP A 473 7.50 -26.08 -4.70
CA ASP A 473 7.99 -27.41 -4.32
C ASP A 473 9.40 -27.35 -3.70
N LEU A 474 10.27 -26.48 -4.23
CA LEU A 474 11.56 -26.20 -3.62
C LEU A 474 11.39 -25.68 -2.18
N ARG A 475 10.54 -24.68 -2.01
CA ARG A 475 10.27 -24.05 -0.71
C ARG A 475 9.56 -25.00 0.26
N ALA A 476 8.66 -25.85 -0.24
CA ALA A 476 8.00 -26.88 0.56
C ALA A 476 8.98 -27.93 1.12
N SER A 477 10.12 -28.16 0.46
CA SER A 477 11.19 -29.06 0.94
C SER A 477 12.10 -28.42 2.01
N LEU A 478 11.99 -27.10 2.22
CA LEU A 478 12.83 -26.32 3.12
C LEU A 478 12.05 -25.85 4.35
N GLY A 479 12.63 -25.99 5.53
CA GLY A 479 12.12 -25.35 6.75
C GLY A 479 12.98 -24.16 7.12
N ILE A 480 12.35 -23.06 7.50
CA ILE A 480 13.07 -21.85 7.92
C ILE A 480 12.65 -21.41 9.31
N VAL A 481 13.63 -21.09 10.15
CA VAL A 481 13.44 -20.40 11.43
C VAL A 481 14.24 -19.11 11.38
N LEU A 482 13.54 -17.98 11.30
CA LEU A 482 14.13 -16.65 11.18
C LEU A 482 14.43 -16.06 12.56
N GLN A 483 15.38 -15.12 12.61
CA GLN A 483 15.72 -14.33 13.79
C GLN A 483 14.49 -13.52 14.27
N ASP A 484 13.84 -12.78 13.37
CA ASP A 484 12.62 -12.04 13.63
C ASP A 484 11.43 -12.96 13.36
N THR A 485 10.89 -13.52 14.44
CA THR A 485 9.74 -14.44 14.34
C THR A 485 8.44 -13.65 14.17
N HIS A 486 7.78 -13.85 13.03
CA HIS A 486 6.44 -13.32 12.79
C HIS A 486 5.37 -14.36 13.13
N LEU A 487 4.41 -13.95 13.99
CA LEU A 487 3.23 -14.72 14.34
C LEU A 487 1.99 -14.05 13.77
N PHE A 488 1.08 -14.86 13.24
CA PHE A 488 -0.17 -14.37 12.67
C PHE A 488 -1.25 -14.25 13.76
N THR A 489 -2.18 -13.32 13.55
CA THR A 489 -3.38 -13.24 14.37
C THR A 489 -4.19 -14.53 14.22
N GLY A 490 -4.43 -15.22 15.33
CA GLY A 490 -5.05 -16.54 15.39
C GLY A 490 -4.68 -17.25 16.68
N THR A 491 -5.07 -18.51 16.83
CA THR A 491 -4.70 -19.29 18.00
C THR A 491 -3.23 -19.73 17.96
N VAL A 492 -2.68 -20.11 19.10
CA VAL A 492 -1.35 -20.77 19.17
C VAL A 492 -1.33 -22.01 18.27
N MET A 493 -2.40 -22.82 18.28
CA MET A 493 -2.54 -23.99 17.44
C MET A 493 -2.48 -23.64 15.95
N ASP A 494 -3.19 -22.59 15.49
CA ASP A 494 -3.16 -22.14 14.10
C ASP A 494 -1.77 -21.69 13.68
N ASN A 495 -1.05 -21.01 14.57
CA ASN A 495 0.32 -20.57 14.32
C ASN A 495 1.32 -21.72 14.18
N ILE A 496 1.16 -22.82 14.91
CA ILE A 496 1.95 -24.04 14.72
C ILE A 496 1.55 -24.72 13.42
N ARG A 497 0.23 -24.90 13.20
CA ARG A 497 -0.35 -25.56 12.01
C ARG A 497 -0.01 -24.81 10.71
N TYR A 498 0.38 -23.53 10.78
CA TYR A 498 0.82 -22.76 9.62
C TYR A 498 1.99 -23.40 8.87
N GLY A 499 2.83 -24.18 9.54
CA GLY A 499 3.90 -24.95 8.90
C GLY A 499 3.38 -26.05 7.98
N ARG A 500 2.18 -26.61 8.29
CA ARG A 500 1.48 -27.60 7.49
C ARG A 500 -0.01 -27.54 7.83
N LEU A 501 -0.81 -27.02 6.88
CA LEU A 501 -2.21 -26.68 7.12
C LEU A 501 -3.11 -27.89 7.37
N ASP A 502 -2.75 -29.07 6.88
CA ASP A 502 -3.49 -30.34 7.06
C ASP A 502 -3.03 -31.13 8.30
N ALA A 503 -2.12 -30.59 9.13
CA ALA A 503 -1.67 -31.24 10.34
C ALA A 503 -2.79 -31.40 11.37
N THR A 504 -2.85 -32.58 12.00
CA THR A 504 -3.78 -32.84 13.09
C THR A 504 -3.36 -32.11 14.37
N ASP A 505 -4.27 -32.00 15.33
CA ASP A 505 -3.96 -31.39 16.63
C ASP A 505 -2.86 -32.16 17.37
N GLU A 506 -2.86 -33.50 17.24
CA GLU A 506 -1.86 -34.39 17.84
C GLU A 506 -0.46 -34.14 17.25
N GLU A 507 -0.36 -34.00 15.93
CA GLU A 507 0.90 -33.68 15.25
C GLU A 507 1.42 -32.30 15.65
N CYS A 508 0.55 -31.29 15.73
CA CYS A 508 0.90 -29.97 16.21
C CYS A 508 1.40 -29.99 17.66
N ARG A 509 0.76 -30.76 18.54
CA ARG A 509 1.20 -30.95 19.93
C ARG A 509 2.53 -31.71 20.02
N ALA A 510 2.75 -32.72 19.18
CA ALA A 510 4.02 -33.42 19.08
C ALA A 510 5.15 -32.48 18.65
N ALA A 511 4.91 -31.65 17.64
CA ALA A 511 5.85 -30.62 17.19
C ALA A 511 6.15 -29.58 18.29
N ALA A 512 5.13 -29.15 19.05
CA ALA A 512 5.32 -28.24 20.18
C ALA A 512 6.16 -28.86 21.30
N LYS A 513 6.00 -30.16 21.58
CA LYS A 513 6.85 -30.90 22.55
C LYS A 513 8.29 -30.98 22.07
N LEU A 514 8.52 -31.32 20.80
CA LEU A 514 9.85 -31.35 20.21
C LEU A 514 10.56 -29.99 20.32
N ALA A 515 9.81 -28.92 20.09
CA ALA A 515 10.29 -27.54 20.20
C ALA A 515 10.44 -27.04 21.64
N ASN A 516 10.13 -27.82 22.67
CA ASN A 516 10.01 -27.39 24.08
C ASN A 516 8.98 -26.24 24.30
N ALA A 517 7.97 -26.14 23.46
CA ALA A 517 6.92 -25.11 23.55
C ALA A 517 5.72 -25.57 24.37
N ASP A 518 5.43 -26.88 24.48
CA ASP A 518 4.21 -27.44 25.09
C ASP A 518 4.03 -26.99 26.56
N GLU A 519 5.13 -26.92 27.34
CA GLU A 519 5.06 -26.54 28.75
C GLU A 519 4.52 -25.11 28.93
N PHE A 520 5.10 -24.12 28.23
CA PHE A 520 4.63 -22.76 28.37
C PHE A 520 3.24 -22.55 27.75
N ILE A 521 2.91 -23.27 26.65
CA ILE A 521 1.60 -23.18 26.01
C ILE A 521 0.49 -23.59 26.97
N ARG A 522 0.70 -24.67 27.74
CA ARG A 522 -0.27 -25.16 28.75
C ARG A 522 -0.50 -24.16 29.90
N HIS A 523 0.46 -23.27 30.15
CA HIS A 523 0.33 -22.21 31.18
C HIS A 523 -0.36 -20.95 30.66
N LEU A 524 -0.63 -20.85 29.35
CA LEU A 524 -1.44 -19.77 28.80
C LEU A 524 -2.91 -19.94 29.20
N PRO A 525 -3.70 -18.85 29.31
CA PRO A 525 -5.08 -18.88 29.81
C PRO A 525 -5.95 -19.94 29.13
N ASP A 526 -5.88 -20.07 27.79
CA ASP A 526 -6.64 -21.02 26.99
C ASP A 526 -5.74 -22.07 26.31
N GLY A 527 -4.50 -22.25 26.80
CA GLY A 527 -3.56 -23.21 26.27
C GLY A 527 -3.31 -23.01 24.77
N TYR A 528 -3.47 -24.07 23.98
CA TYR A 528 -3.32 -24.02 22.52
C TYR A 528 -4.35 -23.15 21.80
N ASN A 529 -5.49 -22.86 22.43
CA ASN A 529 -6.54 -21.99 21.89
C ASN A 529 -6.35 -20.51 22.27
N THR A 530 -5.30 -20.19 22.99
CA THR A 530 -4.98 -18.79 23.32
C THR A 530 -4.79 -17.97 22.04
N MET A 531 -5.55 -16.87 21.93
CA MET A 531 -5.47 -15.95 20.79
C MET A 531 -4.20 -15.10 20.85
N LEU A 532 -3.48 -15.09 19.75
CA LEU A 532 -2.32 -14.23 19.52
C LEU A 532 -2.75 -13.03 18.65
N THR A 533 -2.28 -11.86 19.00
CA THR A 533 -2.56 -10.61 18.29
C THR A 533 -1.26 -9.83 18.09
N GLY A 534 -1.20 -9.01 17.03
CA GLY A 534 -0.11 -8.08 16.83
C GLY A 534 1.28 -8.73 16.94
N ASP A 535 1.55 -9.75 16.12
CA ASP A 535 2.86 -10.43 16.10
C ASP A 535 3.20 -11.19 17.41
N GLY A 536 2.18 -11.57 18.19
CA GLY A 536 2.38 -12.26 19.47
C GLY A 536 3.00 -11.37 20.54
N THR A 537 2.64 -10.08 20.59
CA THR A 537 3.15 -9.10 21.58
C THR A 537 2.89 -9.50 23.03
N ASN A 538 1.93 -10.37 23.26
CA ASN A 538 1.63 -10.98 24.57
C ASN A 538 2.58 -12.12 24.96
N LEU A 539 3.52 -12.51 24.09
CA LEU A 539 4.52 -13.53 24.35
C LEU A 539 5.93 -12.92 24.45
N SER A 540 6.81 -13.55 25.25
CA SER A 540 8.22 -13.19 25.25
C SER A 540 8.88 -13.56 23.91
N GLN A 541 10.03 -12.94 23.60
CA GLN A 541 10.77 -13.25 22.37
C GLN A 541 11.15 -14.73 22.27
N GLY A 542 11.58 -15.34 23.37
CA GLY A 542 11.90 -16.77 23.40
C GLY A 542 10.68 -17.65 23.17
N GLN A 543 9.51 -17.32 23.74
CA GLN A 543 8.27 -18.06 23.48
C GLN A 543 7.86 -17.98 22.01
N ARG A 544 7.97 -16.80 21.37
CA ARG A 544 7.73 -16.66 19.94
C ARG A 544 8.67 -17.54 19.11
N GLN A 545 9.95 -17.61 19.50
CA GLN A 545 10.95 -18.44 18.83
C GLN A 545 10.64 -19.93 18.98
N LEU A 546 10.22 -20.39 20.17
CA LEU A 546 9.77 -21.78 20.37
C LEU A 546 8.57 -22.12 19.47
N LEU A 547 7.62 -21.20 19.25
CA LEU A 547 6.52 -21.41 18.32
C LEU A 547 7.01 -21.48 16.85
N ALA A 548 8.00 -20.67 16.47
CA ALA A 548 8.60 -20.77 15.13
C ALA A 548 9.31 -22.11 14.90
N ILE A 549 10.00 -22.63 15.92
CA ILE A 549 10.60 -23.98 15.88
C ILE A 549 9.49 -25.05 15.75
N ALA A 550 8.39 -24.94 16.51
CA ALA A 550 7.25 -25.85 16.42
C ALA A 550 6.59 -25.81 15.04
N ARG A 551 6.47 -24.62 14.43
CA ARG A 551 6.01 -24.43 13.05
C ARG A 551 6.90 -25.14 12.03
N ALA A 552 8.21 -25.05 12.17
CA ALA A 552 9.15 -25.77 11.30
C ALA A 552 9.11 -27.29 11.58
N ALA A 553 8.91 -27.70 12.82
CA ALA A 553 8.82 -29.11 13.20
C ALA A 553 7.59 -29.82 12.63
N VAL A 554 6.42 -29.15 12.59
CA VAL A 554 5.19 -29.75 12.03
C VAL A 554 5.25 -29.89 10.51
N ALA A 555 6.01 -29.03 9.83
CA ALA A 555 6.27 -29.14 8.40
C ALA A 555 7.13 -30.35 8.07
N ASP A 556 8.05 -30.74 8.97
CA ASP A 556 8.95 -31.88 8.87
C ASP A 556 9.81 -31.89 7.59
N PRO A 557 10.51 -30.78 7.27
CA PRO A 557 11.30 -30.66 6.05
C PRO A 557 12.62 -31.39 6.16
N PRO A 558 13.19 -31.94 5.05
CA PRO A 558 14.49 -32.61 5.04
C PRO A 558 15.68 -31.64 5.17
N VAL A 559 15.50 -30.38 4.80
CA VAL A 559 16.53 -29.34 4.92
C VAL A 559 16.02 -28.19 5.76
N LEU A 560 16.88 -27.69 6.64
CA LEU A 560 16.58 -26.60 7.56
C LEU A 560 17.52 -25.42 7.34
N ILE A 561 16.96 -24.24 7.47
CA ILE A 561 17.68 -22.97 7.49
C ILE A 561 17.33 -22.27 8.80
N LEU A 562 18.35 -22.05 9.63
CA LEU A 562 18.18 -21.49 10.97
C LEU A 562 18.99 -20.20 11.09
N ASP A 563 18.33 -19.11 11.47
CA ASP A 563 18.99 -17.84 11.81
C ASP A 563 18.96 -17.64 13.32
N GLU A 564 20.12 -17.83 13.97
CA GLU A 564 20.27 -17.88 15.42
C GLU A 564 20.66 -16.51 15.99
N ALA A 565 19.68 -15.64 16.25
CA ALA A 565 19.93 -14.42 17.02
C ALA A 565 19.08 -14.39 18.30
N THR A 566 19.73 -14.59 19.43
CA THR A 566 19.07 -14.73 20.74
C THR A 566 19.57 -13.70 21.75
N SER A 567 20.01 -12.54 21.31
CA SER A 567 20.67 -11.51 22.14
C SER A 567 19.80 -10.89 23.25
N SER A 568 18.51 -11.24 23.33
CA SER A 568 17.55 -10.62 24.27
C SER A 568 16.66 -11.63 25.00
N ILE A 569 17.11 -12.88 25.13
CA ILE A 569 16.35 -13.97 25.78
C ILE A 569 16.99 -14.32 27.12
N ASP A 570 16.18 -14.58 28.14
CA ASP A 570 16.66 -15.05 29.43
C ASP A 570 17.33 -16.45 29.33
N THR A 571 18.27 -16.72 30.19
CA THR A 571 19.12 -17.94 30.14
C THR A 571 18.34 -19.27 30.21
N ARG A 572 17.19 -19.29 30.92
CA ARG A 572 16.33 -20.49 30.99
C ARG A 572 15.64 -20.76 29.65
N THR A 573 14.97 -19.77 29.12
CA THR A 573 14.27 -19.88 27.82
C THR A 573 15.26 -20.10 26.68
N GLU A 574 16.44 -19.48 26.76
CA GLU A 574 17.54 -19.71 25.83
C GLU A 574 17.94 -21.20 25.74
N ARG A 575 18.06 -21.89 26.88
CA ARG A 575 18.35 -23.33 26.90
C ARG A 575 17.26 -24.15 26.24
N LEU A 576 15.97 -23.80 26.49
CA LEU A 576 14.83 -24.49 25.87
C LEU A 576 14.82 -24.31 24.35
N VAL A 577 15.08 -23.09 23.87
CA VAL A 577 15.21 -22.79 22.44
C VAL A 577 16.33 -23.61 21.81
N GLN A 578 17.50 -23.64 22.44
CA GLN A 578 18.64 -24.43 21.95
C GLN A 578 18.31 -25.93 21.87
N GLN A 579 17.73 -26.50 22.92
CA GLN A 579 17.32 -27.91 22.92
C GLN A 579 16.25 -28.19 21.84
N GLY A 580 15.29 -27.30 21.65
CA GLY A 580 14.28 -27.40 20.59
C GLY A 580 14.92 -27.36 19.20
N MET A 581 15.89 -26.47 19.00
CA MET A 581 16.64 -26.39 17.73
C MET A 581 17.49 -27.67 17.51
N ASP A 582 18.19 -28.18 18.52
CA ASP A 582 19.00 -29.40 18.42
C ASP A 582 18.10 -30.61 18.07
N GLY A 583 16.92 -30.72 18.70
CA GLY A 583 15.92 -31.74 18.35
C GLY A 583 15.40 -31.63 16.92
N LEU A 584 15.16 -30.38 16.45
CA LEU A 584 14.71 -30.13 15.08
C LEU A 584 15.79 -30.48 14.05
N MET A 585 17.06 -30.21 14.34
CA MET A 585 18.19 -30.44 13.42
C MET A 585 18.54 -31.93 13.25
N TYR A 586 18.18 -32.79 14.21
CA TYR A 586 18.58 -34.17 14.19
C TYR A 586 18.15 -34.93 12.93
N GLY A 587 19.10 -35.51 12.22
CA GLY A 587 18.87 -36.30 11.00
C GLY A 587 18.59 -35.47 9.74
N ARG A 588 18.70 -34.13 9.77
CA ARG A 588 18.42 -33.25 8.66
C ARG A 588 19.64 -32.46 8.23
N THR A 589 19.72 -32.15 6.94
CA THR A 589 20.71 -31.18 6.44
C THR A 589 20.34 -29.78 6.96
N THR A 590 21.26 -29.14 7.67
CA THR A 590 20.96 -27.89 8.36
C THR A 590 21.99 -26.80 8.04
N PHE A 591 21.52 -25.66 7.61
CA PHE A 591 22.31 -24.44 7.44
C PHE A 591 21.99 -23.46 8.57
N VAL A 592 22.99 -23.12 9.38
CA VAL A 592 22.82 -22.27 10.56
C VAL A 592 23.63 -20.99 10.39
N ILE A 593 22.96 -19.84 10.47
CA ILE A 593 23.65 -18.57 10.69
C ILE A 593 23.93 -18.49 12.20
N ALA A 594 25.16 -18.87 12.58
CA ALA A 594 25.49 -19.06 13.98
C ALA A 594 25.99 -17.75 14.61
N HIS A 595 25.33 -17.36 15.68
CA HIS A 595 25.74 -16.27 16.57
C HIS A 595 26.27 -16.76 17.92
N ARG A 596 26.23 -18.08 18.16
CA ARG A 596 26.67 -18.71 19.39
C ARG A 596 27.85 -19.64 19.17
N LEU A 597 28.81 -19.59 20.11
CA LEU A 597 29.98 -20.45 20.07
C LEU A 597 29.63 -21.93 20.20
N SER A 598 28.61 -22.31 20.99
CA SER A 598 28.14 -23.69 21.15
C SER A 598 27.62 -24.30 19.86
N THR A 599 26.78 -23.56 19.14
CA THR A 599 26.20 -24.01 17.86
C THR A 599 27.28 -24.18 16.79
N VAL A 600 28.23 -23.24 16.74
CA VAL A 600 29.39 -23.32 15.83
C VAL A 600 30.24 -24.54 16.14
N ARG A 601 30.61 -24.75 17.41
CA ARG A 601 31.49 -25.83 17.84
C ARG A 601 30.94 -27.21 17.47
N ASN A 602 29.63 -27.40 17.61
CA ASN A 602 28.97 -28.68 17.38
C ASN A 602 28.50 -28.86 15.91
N SER A 603 29.01 -28.06 14.97
CA SER A 603 28.70 -28.18 13.55
C SER A 603 29.71 -29.09 12.84
N ASP A 604 29.22 -29.89 11.88
CA ASP A 604 30.06 -30.80 11.10
C ASP A 604 30.96 -30.04 10.12
N CYS A 605 30.53 -28.85 9.71
CA CYS A 605 31.31 -28.00 8.85
C CYS A 605 31.04 -26.52 9.22
N ILE A 606 32.10 -25.76 9.40
CA ILE A 606 32.07 -24.32 9.65
C ILE A 606 32.59 -23.63 8.40
N MET A 607 31.86 -22.65 7.91
CA MET A 607 32.26 -21.82 6.79
C MET A 607 32.39 -20.36 7.27
N VAL A 608 33.59 -19.83 7.16
CA VAL A 608 33.92 -18.47 7.56
C VAL A 608 33.76 -17.55 6.35
N LEU A 609 32.86 -16.58 6.46
CA LEU A 609 32.59 -15.59 5.42
C LEU A 609 33.24 -14.27 5.77
N GLU A 610 33.91 -13.67 4.80
CA GLU A 610 34.42 -12.30 4.87
C GLU A 610 34.28 -11.61 3.51
N GLN A 611 33.69 -10.42 3.49
CA GLN A 611 33.48 -9.61 2.28
C GLN A 611 32.87 -10.41 1.11
N GLY A 612 31.88 -11.26 1.40
CA GLY A 612 31.18 -12.05 0.38
C GLY A 612 31.94 -13.26 -0.16
N ARG A 613 33.00 -13.71 0.50
CA ARG A 613 33.78 -14.90 0.12
C ARG A 613 33.86 -15.89 1.27
N ILE A 614 33.90 -17.17 0.97
CA ILE A 614 34.26 -18.21 1.96
C ILE A 614 35.78 -18.26 2.02
N ILE A 615 36.35 -17.83 3.18
CA ILE A 615 37.81 -17.74 3.37
C ILE A 615 38.38 -18.94 4.12
N GLU A 616 37.58 -19.60 4.96
CA GLU A 616 37.98 -20.80 5.70
C GLU A 616 36.82 -21.77 5.74
N ARG A 617 37.15 -23.08 5.71
CA ARG A 617 36.19 -24.18 5.79
C ARG A 617 36.83 -25.36 6.55
N GLY A 618 36.10 -25.95 7.47
CA GLY A 618 36.56 -27.14 8.24
C GLY A 618 35.72 -27.39 9.48
N THR A 619 36.11 -28.34 10.27
CA THR A 619 35.59 -28.59 11.62
C THR A 619 36.14 -27.58 12.62
N HIS A 620 35.55 -27.54 13.82
CA HIS A 620 36.03 -26.66 14.89
C HIS A 620 37.53 -26.88 15.18
N ASP A 621 37.93 -28.12 15.36
CA ASP A 621 39.31 -28.46 15.75
C ASP A 621 40.33 -28.14 14.65
N GLU A 622 39.99 -28.41 13.39
CA GLU A 622 40.79 -28.04 12.21
C GLU A 622 41.01 -26.52 12.12
N LEU A 623 39.95 -25.74 12.26
CA LEU A 623 40.02 -24.28 12.13
C LEU A 623 40.72 -23.63 13.35
N ILE A 624 40.59 -24.20 14.54
CA ILE A 624 41.36 -23.75 15.70
C ILE A 624 42.86 -24.02 15.49
N ALA A 625 43.23 -25.21 14.95
CA ALA A 625 44.60 -25.55 14.65
C ALA A 625 45.24 -24.63 13.59
N GLN A 626 44.48 -24.20 12.61
CA GLN A 626 44.91 -23.25 11.55
C GLN A 626 45.24 -21.85 12.07
N LYS A 627 44.75 -21.46 13.27
CA LYS A 627 44.92 -20.12 13.87
C LYS A 627 44.53 -18.95 12.94
N GLY A 628 43.59 -19.19 12.04
CA GLY A 628 43.10 -18.25 11.04
C GLY A 628 42.08 -17.25 11.57
N ARG A 629 41.16 -16.82 10.69
CA ARG A 629 40.07 -15.89 11.02
C ARG A 629 39.09 -16.47 12.02
N TYR A 630 38.73 -17.76 11.88
CA TYR A 630 37.89 -18.47 12.82
C TYR A 630 38.46 -18.46 14.24
N TYR A 631 39.77 -18.79 14.39
CA TYR A 631 40.43 -18.76 15.68
C TYR A 631 40.32 -17.39 16.36
N ARG A 632 40.54 -16.31 15.60
CA ARG A 632 40.42 -14.95 16.11
C ARG A 632 39.00 -14.60 16.54
N LEU A 633 37.99 -15.00 15.75
CA LEU A 633 36.57 -14.80 16.09
C LEU A 633 36.17 -15.59 17.33
N TYR A 634 36.69 -16.82 17.48
CA TYR A 634 36.38 -17.71 18.60
C TYR A 634 37.05 -17.29 19.92
N THR A 635 38.32 -16.86 19.89
CA THR A 635 39.08 -16.46 21.07
C THR A 635 38.88 -15.00 21.49
N GLY A 636 38.18 -14.20 20.70
CA GLY A 636 38.03 -12.78 20.95
C GLY A 636 39.30 -11.94 20.74
N ASN A 637 40.39 -12.57 20.27
CA ASN A 637 41.65 -11.91 20.00
C ASN A 637 41.59 -11.10 18.67
N PHE A 638 41.01 -9.93 18.71
CA PHE A 638 41.12 -8.92 17.64
C PHE A 638 42.44 -8.14 17.81
N ALA A 639 43.59 -8.84 17.74
CA ALA A 639 44.85 -8.13 17.63
C ALA A 639 44.84 -7.36 16.31
N GLU A 640 44.82 -6.02 16.40
CA GLU A 640 45.01 -5.09 15.35
C GLU A 640 46.28 -5.44 14.57
N ASN A 641 46.12 -5.76 13.29
CA ASN A 641 47.18 -5.54 12.33
C ASN A 641 46.85 -4.25 11.59
N SER A 642 47.52 -3.18 12.01
CA SER A 642 47.73 -1.90 11.33
C SER A 642 48.18 -2.10 9.89
#